data_504445e454e53bf3606751fb9e456be3
#
_entry.id   504445e454e53bf3606751fb9e456be3
#
_cell.length_a   1.000
_cell.length_b   1.000
_cell.length_c   1.000
_cell.angle_alpha   90.00
_cell.angle_beta   90.00
_cell.angle_gamma   90.00
#
_symmetry.space_group_name_H-M   'P 1'
#
loop_
_entity.id
_entity.type
_entity.pdbx_description
1 polymer ?
#
loop_
_entity_poly.entity_id
_entity_poly.type
_entity_poly.pdbx_seq_one_letter_code
_entity_poly.pdbx_strand_id
1 'polypeptide(L)'
;MSDKLEQVNEVSENSDLVLGQEMDMKVTHTYNDSDIQVLDGLEAVRKRPGMYIASTSSKGLHHLVWEIVDNGIDEAMAGYASTVTVTVDKDNIITVEDDGRGMPTGIHEKTGKSTIETIFTVLHAGGKFGGGAYKVSGGLHGVGASVVNALSSWLEVSVFHDGKEYYIRFENGGHPVGTLVEKGTCPADKHGSTVRFKADPTIFTETVVYEHDILRDRLRQLAFLNKSICLKFNDLREEDESKRHYVFKFDGGLKQYTEFLNRNREVINHEIIYSEGYENNIQVEVACQYNDGYNPNIYTFCNNINTAEGGTHEEGFRLALNRVINKYARDTGFLKEKDDNLTTDDCREGLTAVISVKHPDPQYEGQTKTKLGNSEVRKIVSDIFGTQLERYLMENPDEAKAILEKVALASQARMAAKKARELTRRKSALEVSPLPGKLADCSSKDASICEIYIVEGQSAGGSAKQGRDSHFQAILPLRGKILNVEKARQSRIYENAEIRSMITAFGCGVSEEIDLEKLRYHKIVIMTDADVDGAHIRTLLLTFFYRYLRPLLEQGYIYIAQPPLYKVQKGQTVRYAYTDNQLEEVKRELGDRLSIQRYKGLGEMNPEQLWETTMDPKNRTLIRVAVGDAEAADYNFTMLMGEEVEPRKNFIVENAHFAENLDI
;
A
#
# COMPACT_ATOMS: atom_id res chain seq x y z
N MET A 1 -45.79 -5.37 -21.12
CA MET A 1 -44.89 -4.92 -20.05
C MET A 1 -44.72 -6.04 -19.02
N SER A 2 -44.49 -7.30 -19.45
CA SER A 2 -44.28 -8.44 -18.55
C SER A 2 -43.22 -9.41 -19.06
N ASP A 3 -42.48 -9.05 -20.14
CA ASP A 3 -41.49 -9.97 -20.73
C ASP A 3 -40.03 -9.49 -20.66
N LYS A 4 -39.71 -8.62 -19.69
CA LYS A 4 -38.33 -8.13 -19.47
C LYS A 4 -37.76 -8.39 -18.06
N LEU A 5 -38.46 -9.17 -17.23
CA LEU A 5 -38.04 -9.48 -15.87
C LEU A 5 -37.60 -10.94 -15.67
N GLU A 6 -37.70 -11.77 -16.69
CA GLU A 6 -37.28 -13.21 -16.60
C GLU A 6 -35.87 -13.50 -17.09
N GLN A 7 -35.13 -12.55 -17.64
CA GLN A 7 -33.76 -12.76 -18.13
C GLN A 7 -32.64 -12.33 -17.20
N VAL A 8 -32.92 -11.89 -15.98
CA VAL A 8 -31.91 -11.45 -14.99
C VAL A 8 -31.65 -12.51 -13.89
N ASN A 9 -32.48 -13.57 -13.82
CA ASN A 9 -32.36 -14.58 -12.77
C ASN A 9 -31.63 -15.88 -13.17
N GLU A 10 -31.04 -15.97 -14.37
CA GLU A 10 -30.32 -17.20 -14.81
C GLU A 10 -28.79 -17.10 -14.77
N VAL A 11 -28.20 -16.05 -14.19
CA VAL A 11 -26.72 -15.90 -14.09
C VAL A 11 -26.17 -16.13 -12.69
N SER A 12 -27.00 -16.53 -11.70
CA SER A 12 -26.55 -16.72 -10.31
C SER A 12 -26.51 -18.16 -9.79
N GLU A 13 -26.66 -19.18 -10.64
CA GLU A 13 -26.68 -20.57 -10.18
C GLU A 13 -25.51 -21.47 -10.61
N ASN A 14 -24.35 -20.92 -11.01
CA ASN A 14 -23.19 -21.75 -11.32
C ASN A 14 -21.87 -21.18 -10.73
N SER A 15 -21.82 -21.06 -9.42
CA SER A 15 -20.55 -21.06 -8.68
C SER A 15 -20.58 -22.11 -7.58
N ASP A 16 -20.77 -23.37 -7.96
CA ASP A 16 -20.46 -24.51 -7.10
C ASP A 16 -18.93 -24.58 -6.93
N LEU A 17 -18.42 -23.86 -5.92
CA LEU A 17 -17.10 -24.12 -5.37
C LEU A 17 -17.14 -25.47 -4.64
N VAL A 18 -16.89 -26.54 -5.40
CA VAL A 18 -16.70 -27.90 -4.85
C VAL A 18 -15.35 -27.93 -4.15
N LEU A 19 -15.35 -27.64 -2.84
CA LEU A 19 -14.21 -27.88 -1.97
C LEU A 19 -14.03 -29.38 -1.74
N GLY A 20 -12.92 -29.94 -2.22
CA GLY A 20 -12.53 -31.32 -1.93
C GLY A 20 -12.45 -32.28 -3.10
N GLN A 21 -12.70 -31.84 -4.32
CA GLN A 21 -12.23 -32.57 -5.51
C GLN A 21 -10.91 -31.94 -5.97
N GLU A 22 -9.85 -32.74 -6.06
CA GLU A 22 -8.68 -32.37 -6.86
C GLU A 22 -9.21 -31.93 -8.22
N MET A 23 -8.95 -30.69 -8.58
CA MET A 23 -9.25 -30.20 -9.93
C MET A 23 -8.49 -31.12 -10.88
N ASP A 24 -9.17 -31.90 -11.68
CA ASP A 24 -8.52 -32.64 -12.74
C ASP A 24 -7.93 -31.62 -13.72
N MET A 25 -6.67 -31.31 -13.50
CA MET A 25 -5.90 -30.36 -14.32
C MET A 25 -5.58 -30.93 -15.70
N LYS A 26 -5.99 -32.17 -15.96
CA LYS A 26 -5.74 -32.84 -17.22
C LYS A 26 -6.68 -32.32 -18.30
N VAL A 27 -6.14 -31.46 -19.16
CA VAL A 27 -6.84 -30.99 -20.35
C VAL A 27 -6.93 -32.13 -21.36
N THR A 28 -8.14 -32.50 -21.74
CA THR A 28 -8.40 -33.58 -22.75
C THR A 28 -8.29 -33.07 -24.19
N HIS A 29 -8.14 -31.74 -24.36
CA HIS A 29 -7.95 -31.11 -25.68
C HIS A 29 -6.53 -31.34 -26.19
N THR A 30 -6.40 -31.72 -27.48
CA THR A 30 -5.09 -31.87 -28.13
C THR A 30 -4.49 -30.49 -28.40
N TYR A 31 -3.34 -30.21 -27.80
CA TYR A 31 -2.63 -28.97 -28.03
C TYR A 31 -2.05 -28.91 -29.44
N ASN A 32 -2.46 -27.94 -30.23
CA ASN A 32 -2.08 -27.77 -31.64
C ASN A 32 -1.84 -26.29 -32.01
N ASP A 33 -1.43 -26.05 -33.25
CA ASP A 33 -1.07 -24.71 -33.70
C ASP A 33 -2.20 -23.66 -33.59
N SER A 34 -3.47 -24.12 -33.63
CA SER A 34 -4.64 -23.23 -33.49
C SER A 34 -4.87 -22.77 -32.05
N ASP A 35 -4.23 -23.39 -31.07
CA ASP A 35 -4.31 -23.00 -29.67
C ASP A 35 -3.37 -21.85 -29.32
N ILE A 36 -2.42 -21.55 -30.23
CA ILE A 36 -1.52 -20.41 -30.08
C ILE A 36 -2.22 -19.15 -30.57
N GLN A 37 -2.65 -18.31 -29.63
CA GLN A 37 -3.26 -17.01 -29.92
C GLN A 37 -2.19 -15.93 -29.90
N VAL A 38 -2.05 -15.19 -30.98
CA VAL A 38 -1.25 -13.96 -31.04
C VAL A 38 -2.19 -12.79 -30.78
N LEU A 39 -1.91 -12.05 -29.72
CA LEU A 39 -2.65 -10.84 -29.35
C LEU A 39 -1.86 -9.62 -29.74
N ASP A 40 -2.44 -8.76 -30.55
CA ASP A 40 -1.79 -7.55 -31.02
C ASP A 40 -2.31 -6.30 -30.31
N GLY A 41 -1.39 -5.36 -30.03
CA GLY A 41 -1.71 -4.00 -29.59
C GLY A 41 -2.58 -3.94 -28.32
N LEU A 42 -3.64 -3.14 -28.37
CA LEU A 42 -4.48 -2.83 -27.20
C LEU A 42 -5.35 -4.02 -26.75
N GLU A 43 -5.63 -4.98 -27.62
CA GLU A 43 -6.37 -6.19 -27.27
C GLU A 43 -5.62 -7.05 -26.24
N ALA A 44 -4.27 -7.12 -26.36
CA ALA A 44 -3.42 -7.81 -25.39
C ALA A 44 -3.55 -7.19 -23.99
N VAL A 45 -3.62 -5.84 -23.91
CA VAL A 45 -3.81 -5.11 -22.65
C VAL A 45 -5.17 -5.45 -22.01
N ARG A 46 -6.24 -5.41 -22.78
CA ARG A 46 -7.60 -5.72 -22.31
C ARG A 46 -7.76 -7.16 -21.82
N LYS A 47 -7.10 -8.11 -22.51
CA LYS A 47 -7.17 -9.54 -22.17
C LYS A 47 -6.34 -9.90 -20.95
N ARG A 48 -5.25 -9.18 -20.69
CA ARG A 48 -4.32 -9.39 -19.57
C ARG A 48 -3.93 -8.06 -18.87
N PRO A 49 -4.90 -7.31 -18.33
CA PRO A 49 -4.62 -6.00 -17.72
C PRO A 49 -3.62 -6.07 -16.57
N GLY A 50 -3.65 -7.16 -15.79
CA GLY A 50 -2.72 -7.37 -14.67
C GLY A 50 -1.24 -7.35 -15.03
N MET A 51 -0.87 -7.63 -16.29
CA MET A 51 0.52 -7.51 -16.76
C MET A 51 0.99 -6.05 -16.83
N TYR A 52 0.07 -5.09 -16.97
CA TYR A 52 0.38 -3.66 -17.18
C TYR A 52 0.09 -2.80 -15.95
N ILE A 53 -0.99 -3.11 -15.23
CA ILE A 53 -1.45 -2.34 -14.06
C ILE A 53 -1.48 -3.14 -12.76
N ALA A 54 -0.82 -4.31 -12.73
CA ALA A 54 -0.72 -5.25 -11.61
C ALA A 54 -2.04 -5.90 -11.18
N SER A 55 -3.16 -5.20 -11.16
CA SER A 55 -4.49 -5.75 -10.80
C SER A 55 -5.61 -4.94 -11.43
N THR A 56 -6.84 -5.47 -11.43
CA THR A 56 -8.05 -4.74 -11.81
C THR A 56 -8.88 -4.27 -10.59
N SER A 57 -8.30 -4.33 -9.39
CA SER A 57 -8.86 -3.79 -8.15
C SER A 57 -8.72 -2.26 -8.08
N SER A 58 -9.14 -1.66 -6.96
CA SER A 58 -8.95 -0.23 -6.67
C SER A 58 -7.52 0.25 -6.95
N LYS A 59 -6.48 -0.55 -6.61
CA LYS A 59 -5.08 -0.20 -6.87
C LYS A 59 -4.78 -0.03 -8.36
N GLY A 60 -5.23 -0.94 -9.21
CA GLY A 60 -5.04 -0.84 -10.66
C GLY A 60 -5.88 0.28 -11.29
N LEU A 61 -7.08 0.56 -10.73
CA LEU A 61 -7.90 1.70 -11.15
C LEU A 61 -7.15 3.03 -10.96
N HIS A 62 -6.58 3.25 -9.76
CA HIS A 62 -5.78 4.45 -9.47
C HIS A 62 -4.51 4.52 -10.31
N HIS A 63 -3.93 3.37 -10.70
CA HIS A 63 -2.74 3.34 -11.56
C HIS A 63 -2.96 4.02 -12.91
N LEU A 64 -4.18 3.97 -13.47
CA LEU A 64 -4.51 4.71 -14.70
C LEU A 64 -4.28 6.22 -14.55
N VAL A 65 -4.59 6.78 -13.39
CA VAL A 65 -4.36 8.20 -13.12
C VAL A 65 -2.88 8.51 -13.08
N TRP A 66 -2.10 7.64 -12.40
CA TRP A 66 -0.65 7.83 -12.26
C TRP A 66 0.07 7.81 -13.61
N GLU A 67 -0.31 6.93 -14.53
CA GLU A 67 0.32 6.86 -15.86
C GLU A 67 0.16 8.17 -16.65
N ILE A 68 -0.95 8.89 -16.47
CA ILE A 68 -1.15 10.19 -17.14
C ILE A 68 -0.49 11.32 -16.34
N VAL A 69 -0.60 11.33 -15.01
CA VAL A 69 0.05 12.34 -14.14
C VAL A 69 1.58 12.30 -14.32
N ASP A 70 2.17 11.09 -14.34
CA ASP A 70 3.62 10.93 -14.52
C ASP A 70 4.11 11.50 -15.84
N ASN A 71 3.28 11.56 -16.90
CA ASN A 71 3.66 12.24 -18.14
C ASN A 71 3.76 13.76 -17.94
N GLY A 72 2.85 14.37 -17.19
CA GLY A 72 2.94 15.80 -16.82
C GLY A 72 4.14 16.10 -15.90
N ILE A 73 4.44 15.19 -14.97
CA ILE A 73 5.64 15.28 -14.13
C ILE A 73 6.92 15.15 -14.96
N ASP A 74 6.95 14.26 -15.96
CA ASP A 74 8.10 14.14 -16.87
C ASP A 74 8.33 15.43 -17.67
N GLU A 75 7.27 16.12 -18.11
CA GLU A 75 7.38 17.46 -18.72
C GLU A 75 7.95 18.50 -17.73
N ALA A 76 7.55 18.42 -16.45
CA ALA A 76 8.09 19.31 -15.42
C ALA A 76 9.57 19.00 -15.10
N MET A 77 9.95 17.72 -15.03
CA MET A 77 11.37 17.32 -14.88
C MET A 77 12.23 17.74 -16.07
N ALA A 78 11.64 17.79 -17.24
CA ALA A 78 12.31 18.32 -18.45
C ALA A 78 12.36 19.86 -18.47
N GLY A 79 11.72 20.55 -17.52
CA GLY A 79 11.73 22.01 -17.37
C GLY A 79 10.69 22.74 -18.21
N TYR A 80 9.68 22.06 -18.73
CA TYR A 80 8.67 22.63 -19.63
C TYR A 80 7.29 22.81 -18.98
N ALA A 81 6.93 22.02 -17.96
CA ALA A 81 5.71 22.19 -17.22
C ALA A 81 5.99 22.79 -15.83
N SER A 82 5.04 23.57 -15.33
CA SER A 82 5.05 24.15 -14.00
C SER A 82 3.83 23.72 -13.17
N THR A 83 2.78 23.31 -13.84
CA THR A 83 1.50 22.94 -13.21
C THR A 83 0.91 21.68 -13.83
N VAL A 84 0.49 20.76 -12.97
CA VAL A 84 -0.36 19.62 -13.37
C VAL A 84 -1.63 19.66 -12.53
N THR A 85 -2.78 19.57 -13.17
CA THR A 85 -4.09 19.60 -12.51
C THR A 85 -4.80 18.26 -12.74
N VAL A 86 -5.25 17.66 -11.66
CA VAL A 86 -6.08 16.44 -11.69
C VAL A 86 -7.47 16.79 -11.21
N THR A 87 -8.48 16.47 -11.99
CA THR A 87 -9.88 16.69 -11.65
C THR A 87 -10.67 15.38 -11.75
N VAL A 88 -11.42 15.06 -10.69
CA VAL A 88 -12.40 13.98 -10.67
C VAL A 88 -13.77 14.61 -10.74
N ASP A 89 -14.56 14.28 -11.76
CA ASP A 89 -15.92 14.79 -11.85
C ASP A 89 -16.95 13.84 -11.19
N LYS A 90 -18.23 14.27 -11.16
CA LYS A 90 -19.30 13.52 -10.49
C LYS A 90 -19.56 12.13 -11.06
N ASP A 91 -19.17 11.89 -12.32
CA ASP A 91 -19.34 10.61 -13.01
C ASP A 91 -18.09 9.72 -12.94
N ASN A 92 -17.16 10.03 -12.02
CA ASN A 92 -15.84 9.38 -11.90
C ASN A 92 -15.03 9.44 -13.20
N ILE A 93 -15.13 10.56 -13.93
CA ILE A 93 -14.28 10.86 -15.07
C ILE A 93 -13.05 11.59 -14.53
N ILE A 94 -11.87 11.14 -14.96
CA ILE A 94 -10.60 11.78 -14.64
C ILE A 94 -10.22 12.73 -15.77
N THR A 95 -9.81 13.92 -15.38
CA THR A 95 -9.17 14.89 -16.27
C THR A 95 -7.80 15.23 -15.71
N VAL A 96 -6.75 15.05 -16.51
CA VAL A 96 -5.38 15.46 -16.18
C VAL A 96 -4.95 16.49 -17.19
N GLU A 97 -4.54 17.65 -16.70
CA GLU A 97 -4.08 18.79 -17.49
C GLU A 97 -2.65 19.15 -17.09
N ASP A 98 -1.77 19.34 -18.06
CA ASP A 98 -0.43 19.88 -17.87
C ASP A 98 -0.22 21.13 -18.72
N ASP A 99 0.67 22.03 -18.27
CA ASP A 99 1.14 23.21 -19.00
C ASP A 99 2.50 22.98 -19.66
N GLY A 100 2.79 21.73 -20.07
CA GLY A 100 4.02 21.36 -20.75
C GLY A 100 4.06 21.76 -22.22
N ARG A 101 4.96 21.15 -23.01
CA ARG A 101 5.09 21.41 -24.45
C ARG A 101 3.88 20.93 -25.27
N GLY A 102 3.05 20.06 -24.70
CA GLY A 102 2.09 19.28 -25.45
C GLY A 102 2.72 18.14 -26.25
N MET A 103 1.88 17.35 -26.90
CA MET A 103 2.32 16.25 -27.75
C MET A 103 2.47 16.71 -29.20
N PRO A 104 3.41 16.14 -29.98
CA PRO A 104 3.53 16.43 -31.42
C PRO A 104 2.25 16.07 -32.17
N THR A 105 1.78 16.96 -33.05
CA THR A 105 0.51 16.84 -33.79
C THR A 105 0.64 16.35 -35.21
N GLY A 106 1.88 16.21 -35.70
CA GLY A 106 2.18 15.76 -37.06
C GLY A 106 1.90 14.27 -37.30
N ILE A 107 2.08 13.85 -38.57
CA ILE A 107 1.97 12.43 -38.96
C ILE A 107 3.26 11.70 -38.61
N HIS A 108 3.13 10.56 -37.91
CA HIS A 108 4.25 9.71 -37.55
C HIS A 108 4.69 8.85 -38.79
N GLU A 109 5.95 8.94 -39.19
CA GLU A 109 6.47 8.35 -40.43
C GLU A 109 6.25 6.83 -40.55
N LYS A 110 6.46 6.08 -39.47
CA LYS A 110 6.33 4.61 -39.48
C LYS A 110 4.89 4.11 -39.50
N THR A 111 3.97 4.84 -38.82
CA THR A 111 2.60 4.38 -38.66
C THR A 111 1.62 4.98 -39.65
N GLY A 112 1.99 6.10 -40.30
CA GLY A 112 1.11 6.87 -41.20
C GLY A 112 -0.08 7.53 -40.47
N LYS A 113 -0.13 7.45 -39.15
CA LYS A 113 -1.15 8.01 -38.25
C LYS A 113 -0.64 9.29 -37.62
N SER A 114 -1.53 10.07 -37.02
CA SER A 114 -1.07 11.20 -36.18
C SER A 114 -0.19 10.70 -35.04
N THR A 115 0.78 11.50 -34.62
CA THR A 115 1.68 11.13 -33.51
C THR A 115 0.85 10.88 -32.22
N ILE A 116 -0.18 11.68 -31.94
CA ILE A 116 -1.08 11.49 -30.79
C ILE A 116 -1.81 10.15 -30.90
N GLU A 117 -2.41 9.83 -32.06
CA GLU A 117 -3.04 8.51 -32.25
C GLU A 117 -2.04 7.38 -32.03
N THR A 118 -0.82 7.52 -32.54
CA THR A 118 0.25 6.52 -32.35
C THR A 118 0.58 6.31 -30.86
N ILE A 119 0.73 7.38 -30.07
CA ILE A 119 1.04 7.32 -28.63
C ILE A 119 -0.07 6.57 -27.86
N PHE A 120 -1.33 6.77 -28.21
CA PHE A 120 -2.47 6.19 -27.51
C PHE A 120 -2.93 4.83 -28.05
N THR A 121 -2.47 4.39 -29.22
CA THR A 121 -2.91 3.12 -29.84
C THR A 121 -1.82 2.09 -30.07
N VAL A 122 -0.55 2.49 -30.03
CA VAL A 122 0.58 1.59 -30.28
C VAL A 122 1.37 1.38 -29.00
N LEU A 123 1.53 0.11 -28.60
CA LEU A 123 2.39 -0.25 -27.47
C LEU A 123 3.86 0.02 -27.82
N HIS A 124 4.64 0.45 -26.84
CA HIS A 124 6.05 0.79 -27.01
C HIS A 124 6.29 1.94 -28.00
N ALA A 125 5.34 2.91 -28.03
CA ALA A 125 5.48 4.15 -28.76
C ALA A 125 5.64 5.32 -27.78
N GLY A 126 6.69 6.13 -27.95
CA GLY A 126 6.93 7.29 -27.07
C GLY A 126 8.25 7.98 -27.33
N GLY A 127 8.36 9.24 -26.92
CA GLY A 127 9.56 10.08 -27.07
C GLY A 127 10.65 9.84 -26.00
N LYS A 128 10.47 8.85 -25.12
CA LYS A 128 11.35 8.62 -23.95
C LYS A 128 12.42 7.54 -24.19
N PHE A 129 12.42 6.86 -25.34
CA PHE A 129 13.38 5.79 -25.68
C PHE A 129 14.75 6.28 -26.15
N GLY A 130 14.87 7.50 -26.63
CA GLY A 130 16.06 7.96 -27.37
C GLY A 130 16.91 9.03 -26.69
N GLY A 131 16.65 9.40 -25.43
CA GLY A 131 17.48 10.35 -24.65
C GLY A 131 17.49 11.82 -25.17
N GLY A 132 16.85 12.12 -26.31
CA GLY A 132 16.86 13.46 -26.90
C GLY A 132 15.85 14.44 -26.34
N ALA A 133 14.65 13.96 -25.97
CA ALA A 133 13.55 14.79 -25.46
C ALA A 133 13.49 14.84 -23.93
N TYR A 134 13.93 13.77 -23.25
CA TYR A 134 13.94 13.64 -21.81
C TYR A 134 15.26 13.01 -21.35
N LYS A 135 15.93 13.63 -20.37
CA LYS A 135 17.15 13.09 -19.74
C LYS A 135 16.81 12.06 -18.65
N VAL A 136 15.72 12.29 -17.95
CA VAL A 136 15.19 11.45 -16.89
C VAL A 136 13.67 11.41 -17.06
N SER A 137 13.06 10.25 -16.92
CA SER A 137 11.61 10.09 -16.95
C SER A 137 11.14 8.92 -16.08
N GLY A 138 9.92 8.98 -15.57
CA GLY A 138 9.24 7.87 -14.92
C GLY A 138 8.66 6.87 -15.90
N GLY A 139 8.21 7.34 -17.05
CA GLY A 139 7.64 6.52 -18.14
C GLY A 139 8.68 5.92 -19.05
N LEU A 140 9.17 4.71 -18.76
CA LEU A 140 10.27 4.07 -19.50
C LEU A 140 9.81 3.15 -20.63
N HIS A 141 8.62 2.55 -20.49
CA HIS A 141 8.19 1.46 -21.38
C HIS A 141 7.38 1.94 -22.60
N GLY A 142 6.98 3.22 -22.63
CA GLY A 142 6.17 3.77 -23.72
C GLY A 142 4.80 3.09 -23.88
N VAL A 143 4.20 2.66 -22.77
CA VAL A 143 2.91 1.95 -22.77
C VAL A 143 1.83 2.64 -21.94
N GLY A 144 2.17 3.54 -21.03
CA GLY A 144 1.21 4.10 -20.05
C GLY A 144 -0.02 4.71 -20.71
N ALA A 145 0.15 5.63 -21.66
CA ALA A 145 -0.95 6.29 -22.36
C ALA A 145 -1.83 5.29 -23.14
N SER A 146 -1.23 4.33 -23.84
CA SER A 146 -1.95 3.31 -24.59
C SER A 146 -2.67 2.29 -23.67
N VAL A 147 -2.10 1.98 -22.50
CA VAL A 147 -2.74 1.14 -21.48
C VAL A 147 -3.96 1.85 -20.89
N VAL A 148 -3.87 3.12 -20.52
CA VAL A 148 -5.02 3.90 -20.04
C VAL A 148 -6.12 3.93 -21.09
N ASN A 149 -5.77 4.17 -22.34
CA ASN A 149 -6.72 4.16 -23.45
C ASN A 149 -7.40 2.80 -23.62
N ALA A 150 -6.64 1.70 -23.62
CA ALA A 150 -7.16 0.34 -23.76
C ALA A 150 -8.12 -0.06 -22.62
N LEU A 151 -7.91 0.45 -21.40
CA LEU A 151 -8.67 0.10 -20.20
C LEU A 151 -9.78 1.13 -19.87
N SER A 152 -10.03 2.06 -20.79
CA SER A 152 -11.10 3.06 -20.68
C SER A 152 -12.28 2.74 -21.59
N SER A 153 -13.49 3.07 -21.14
CA SER A 153 -14.68 3.06 -21.99
C SER A 153 -14.56 4.08 -23.11
N TRP A 154 -13.98 5.21 -22.80
CA TRP A 154 -13.60 6.27 -23.75
C TRP A 154 -12.46 7.11 -23.18
N LEU A 155 -11.69 7.72 -24.08
CA LEU A 155 -10.61 8.63 -23.74
C LEU A 155 -10.57 9.77 -24.76
N GLU A 156 -10.33 10.98 -24.28
CA GLU A 156 -10.22 12.21 -25.06
C GLU A 156 -8.85 12.85 -24.80
N VAL A 157 -8.25 13.37 -25.87
CA VAL A 157 -6.98 14.10 -25.80
C VAL A 157 -7.16 15.45 -26.47
N SER A 158 -6.89 16.54 -25.75
CA SER A 158 -6.69 17.87 -26.31
C SER A 158 -5.24 18.28 -26.15
N VAL A 159 -4.63 18.81 -27.19
CA VAL A 159 -3.26 19.34 -27.18
C VAL A 159 -3.31 20.79 -27.65
N PHE A 160 -2.66 21.65 -26.86
CA PHE A 160 -2.57 23.09 -27.14
C PHE A 160 -1.16 23.40 -27.62
N HIS A 161 -1.07 23.84 -28.87
CA HIS A 161 0.22 24.13 -29.51
C HIS A 161 0.04 25.22 -30.59
N ASP A 162 0.93 26.21 -30.63
CA ASP A 162 0.97 27.29 -31.64
C ASP A 162 -0.38 28.03 -31.80
N GLY A 163 -1.08 28.31 -30.67
CA GLY A 163 -2.35 29.01 -30.69
C GLY A 163 -3.54 28.19 -31.21
N LYS A 164 -3.40 26.88 -31.31
CA LYS A 164 -4.42 25.95 -31.80
C LYS A 164 -4.70 24.86 -30.79
N GLU A 165 -5.96 24.38 -30.78
CA GLU A 165 -6.39 23.18 -30.04
C GLU A 165 -6.57 22.04 -31.02
N TYR A 166 -5.83 20.95 -30.81
CA TYR A 166 -5.96 19.69 -31.52
C TYR A 166 -6.68 18.69 -30.62
N TYR A 167 -7.60 17.90 -31.20
CA TYR A 167 -8.46 16.99 -30.45
C TYR A 167 -8.61 15.65 -31.15
N ILE A 168 -8.58 14.58 -30.34
CA ILE A 168 -8.91 13.22 -30.78
C ILE A 168 -9.64 12.50 -29.66
N ARG A 169 -10.57 11.61 -30.04
CA ARG A 169 -11.34 10.77 -29.11
C ARG A 169 -11.19 9.31 -29.48
N PHE A 170 -11.14 8.47 -28.44
CA PHE A 170 -11.10 7.02 -28.52
C PHE A 170 -12.27 6.42 -27.74
N GLU A 171 -12.79 5.28 -28.21
CA GLU A 171 -13.87 4.55 -27.57
C GLU A 171 -13.63 3.04 -27.65
N ASN A 172 -14.42 2.26 -26.94
CA ASN A 172 -14.44 0.80 -27.03
C ASN A 172 -13.05 0.14 -26.87
N GLY A 173 -12.31 0.55 -25.84
CA GLY A 173 -11.00 -0.02 -25.56
C GLY A 173 -9.88 0.54 -26.47
N GLY A 174 -9.98 1.81 -26.85
CA GLY A 174 -8.91 2.55 -27.47
C GLY A 174 -9.00 2.70 -28.98
N HIS A 175 -10.16 2.41 -29.59
CA HIS A 175 -10.36 2.63 -31.01
C HIS A 175 -10.66 4.12 -31.29
N PRO A 176 -9.95 4.76 -32.25
CA PRO A 176 -10.20 6.16 -32.58
C PRO A 176 -11.58 6.34 -33.22
N VAL A 177 -12.32 7.36 -32.78
CA VAL A 177 -13.65 7.74 -33.32
C VAL A 177 -13.51 8.63 -34.56
N GLY A 178 -12.33 8.91 -34.99
CA GLY A 178 -12.00 9.74 -36.14
C GLY A 178 -10.52 10.05 -36.18
N THR A 179 -10.11 10.95 -37.04
CA THR A 179 -8.74 11.44 -37.11
C THR A 179 -8.52 12.61 -36.15
N LEU A 180 -7.25 12.94 -35.87
CA LEU A 180 -6.90 14.17 -35.16
C LEU A 180 -7.48 15.39 -35.92
N VAL A 181 -8.22 16.23 -35.20
CA VAL A 181 -8.85 17.43 -35.76
C VAL A 181 -8.34 18.70 -35.09
N GLU A 182 -8.20 19.77 -35.83
CA GLU A 182 -8.04 21.12 -35.30
C GLU A 182 -9.43 21.61 -34.85
N LYS A 183 -9.64 21.73 -33.55
CA LYS A 183 -10.94 22.06 -32.96
C LYS A 183 -11.20 23.56 -32.93
N GLY A 184 -10.14 24.37 -32.86
CA GLY A 184 -10.24 25.81 -32.83
C GLY A 184 -8.92 26.50 -32.45
N THR A 185 -9.01 27.81 -32.23
CA THR A 185 -7.89 28.61 -31.76
C THR A 185 -7.90 28.74 -30.24
N CYS A 186 -6.75 28.77 -29.62
CA CYS A 186 -6.55 29.05 -28.19
C CYS A 186 -5.65 30.29 -28.01
N PRO A 187 -5.55 30.85 -26.80
CA PRO A 187 -4.54 31.89 -26.52
C PRO A 187 -3.15 31.45 -26.94
N ALA A 188 -2.38 32.35 -27.51
CA ALA A 188 -1.05 32.03 -28.07
C ALA A 188 -0.04 31.54 -27.02
N ASP A 189 -0.27 31.89 -25.75
CA ASP A 189 0.51 31.46 -24.58
C ASP A 189 0.01 30.16 -23.94
N LYS A 190 -1.15 29.64 -24.42
CA LYS A 190 -1.69 28.36 -23.94
C LYS A 190 -0.98 27.20 -24.65
N HIS A 191 -0.30 26.36 -23.84
CA HIS A 191 0.36 25.15 -24.29
C HIS A 191 0.08 24.01 -23.31
N GLY A 192 0.43 22.78 -23.68
CA GLY A 192 0.27 21.60 -22.85
C GLY A 192 -0.74 20.59 -23.38
N SER A 193 -1.13 19.67 -22.54
CA SER A 193 -2.06 18.58 -22.87
C SER A 193 -3.16 18.45 -21.84
N THR A 194 -4.33 18.03 -22.31
CA THR A 194 -5.44 17.60 -21.47
C THR A 194 -5.84 16.19 -21.89
N VAL A 195 -5.77 15.25 -20.96
CA VAL A 195 -6.24 13.88 -21.15
C VAL A 195 -7.42 13.63 -20.22
N ARG A 196 -8.54 13.23 -20.80
CA ARG A 196 -9.79 12.98 -20.08
C ARG A 196 -10.27 11.56 -20.39
N PHE A 197 -10.56 10.76 -19.36
CA PHE A 197 -10.92 9.36 -19.55
C PHE A 197 -11.91 8.84 -18.51
N LYS A 198 -12.62 7.79 -18.88
CA LYS A 198 -13.51 7.04 -17.99
C LYS A 198 -13.11 5.58 -18.00
N ALA A 199 -12.77 5.02 -16.84
CA ALA A 199 -12.42 3.63 -16.70
C ALA A 199 -13.53 2.70 -17.20
N ASP A 200 -13.17 1.54 -17.77
CA ASP A 200 -14.12 0.58 -18.32
C ASP A 200 -14.65 -0.36 -17.22
N PRO A 201 -15.95 -0.31 -16.88
CA PRO A 201 -16.53 -1.16 -15.84
C PRO A 201 -16.52 -2.65 -16.21
N THR A 202 -16.31 -3.01 -17.46
CA THR A 202 -16.17 -4.42 -17.87
C THR A 202 -14.80 -5.00 -17.53
N ILE A 203 -13.81 -4.13 -17.28
CA ILE A 203 -12.46 -4.49 -16.84
C ILE A 203 -12.35 -4.34 -15.31
N PHE A 204 -12.79 -3.21 -14.77
CA PHE A 204 -12.78 -2.89 -13.35
C PHE A 204 -14.11 -3.29 -12.71
N THR A 205 -14.30 -4.60 -12.52
CA THR A 205 -15.56 -5.16 -12.04
C THR A 205 -15.82 -4.97 -10.55
N GLU A 206 -14.76 -4.75 -9.75
CA GLU A 206 -14.90 -4.50 -8.31
C GLU A 206 -15.35 -3.06 -8.03
N THR A 207 -14.73 -2.09 -8.67
CA THR A 207 -15.04 -0.67 -8.50
C THR A 207 -14.51 0.17 -9.65
N VAL A 208 -15.25 1.22 -10.01
CA VAL A 208 -14.81 2.31 -10.90
C VAL A 208 -14.76 3.65 -10.16
N VAL A 209 -14.90 3.61 -8.83
CA VAL A 209 -14.89 4.81 -7.99
C VAL A 209 -13.48 5.08 -7.48
N TYR A 210 -12.96 6.25 -7.79
CA TYR A 210 -11.65 6.69 -7.30
C TYR A 210 -11.76 7.16 -5.84
N GLU A 211 -10.80 6.75 -5.02
CA GLU A 211 -10.72 7.15 -3.63
C GLU A 211 -10.01 8.51 -3.49
N HIS A 212 -10.73 9.46 -2.87
CA HIS A 212 -10.28 10.83 -2.68
C HIS A 212 -8.90 10.92 -2.02
N ASP A 213 -8.74 10.23 -0.89
CA ASP A 213 -7.52 10.30 -0.08
C ASP A 213 -6.31 9.72 -0.82
N ILE A 214 -6.49 8.64 -1.57
CA ILE A 214 -5.41 8.03 -2.36
C ILE A 214 -4.89 9.02 -3.41
N LEU A 215 -5.79 9.70 -4.13
CA LEU A 215 -5.41 10.68 -5.13
C LEU A 215 -4.73 11.90 -4.49
N ARG A 216 -5.33 12.46 -3.44
CA ARG A 216 -4.81 13.61 -2.71
C ARG A 216 -3.41 13.36 -2.16
N ASP A 217 -3.23 12.25 -1.48
CA ASP A 217 -1.99 11.96 -0.77
C ASP A 217 -0.85 11.66 -1.74
N ARG A 218 -1.12 10.95 -2.83
CA ARG A 218 -0.13 10.70 -3.88
C ARG A 218 0.28 11.98 -4.61
N LEU A 219 -0.66 12.86 -4.93
CA LEU A 219 -0.33 14.15 -5.57
C LEU A 219 0.49 15.05 -4.62
N ARG A 220 0.17 15.07 -3.33
CA ARG A 220 0.99 15.76 -2.32
C ARG A 220 2.40 15.20 -2.26
N GLN A 221 2.55 13.88 -2.27
CA GLN A 221 3.86 13.20 -2.28
C GLN A 221 4.67 13.59 -3.52
N LEU A 222 4.08 13.56 -4.71
CA LEU A 222 4.73 13.96 -5.96
C LEU A 222 5.18 15.44 -5.93
N ALA A 223 4.41 16.32 -5.29
CA ALA A 223 4.79 17.72 -5.12
C ALA A 223 6.01 17.90 -4.20
N PHE A 224 6.15 17.08 -3.15
CA PHE A 224 7.35 17.07 -2.31
C PHE A 224 8.59 16.58 -3.05
N LEU A 225 8.44 15.57 -3.94
CA LEU A 225 9.54 15.00 -4.71
C LEU A 225 10.04 15.90 -5.84
N ASN A 226 9.24 16.90 -6.24
CA ASN A 226 9.55 17.78 -7.35
C ASN A 226 9.43 19.25 -6.92
N LYS A 227 10.54 19.82 -6.47
CA LYS A 227 10.61 21.26 -6.15
C LYS A 227 10.10 22.08 -7.36
N SER A 228 9.41 23.15 -7.12
CA SER A 228 8.90 24.09 -8.13
C SER A 228 7.64 23.66 -8.91
N ILE A 229 7.21 22.40 -8.83
CA ILE A 229 5.95 22.01 -9.48
C ILE A 229 4.75 22.38 -8.62
N CYS A 230 3.68 22.81 -9.26
CA CYS A 230 2.38 23.04 -8.63
C CYS A 230 1.42 21.92 -9.04
N LEU A 231 1.01 21.06 -8.10
CA LEU A 231 0.02 20.04 -8.32
C LEU A 231 -1.32 20.50 -7.76
N LYS A 232 -2.34 20.52 -8.61
CA LYS A 232 -3.71 20.88 -8.23
C LYS A 232 -4.58 19.63 -8.25
N PHE A 233 -5.38 19.45 -7.22
CA PHE A 233 -6.34 18.37 -7.15
C PHE A 233 -7.74 18.92 -6.91
N ASN A 234 -8.67 18.58 -7.79
CA ASN A 234 -10.07 18.96 -7.70
C ASN A 234 -10.93 17.71 -7.66
N ASP A 235 -11.66 17.49 -6.58
CA ASP A 235 -12.66 16.42 -6.50
C ASP A 235 -14.06 17.05 -6.47
N LEU A 236 -14.71 17.08 -7.62
CA LEU A 236 -16.03 17.71 -7.77
C LEU A 236 -17.19 16.86 -7.20
N ARG A 237 -16.89 15.66 -6.70
CA ARG A 237 -17.83 14.77 -6.02
C ARG A 237 -18.03 15.18 -4.57
N GLU A 238 -17.00 15.81 -3.97
CA GLU A 238 -17.03 16.25 -2.59
C GLU A 238 -18.06 17.38 -2.38
N GLU A 239 -18.91 17.21 -1.37
CA GLU A 239 -19.89 18.22 -0.99
C GLU A 239 -19.26 19.33 -0.15
N ASP A 240 -18.26 18.98 0.66
CA ASP A 240 -17.48 19.90 1.47
C ASP A 240 -16.50 20.68 0.60
N GLU A 241 -16.74 21.98 0.48
CA GLU A 241 -15.94 22.88 -0.35
C GLU A 241 -14.46 22.93 0.10
N SER A 242 -14.20 22.71 1.39
CA SER A 242 -12.83 22.67 1.95
C SER A 242 -12.03 21.44 1.50
N LYS A 243 -12.72 20.36 1.09
CA LYS A 243 -12.13 19.11 0.60
C LYS A 243 -12.16 19.00 -0.93
N ARG A 244 -12.74 19.99 -1.60
CA ARG A 244 -12.93 19.95 -3.05
C ARG A 244 -11.69 20.37 -3.83
N HIS A 245 -10.85 21.27 -3.27
CA HIS A 245 -9.75 21.90 -3.98
C HIS A 245 -8.47 21.89 -3.14
N TYR A 246 -7.43 21.28 -3.67
CA TYR A 246 -6.10 21.27 -3.07
C TYR A 246 -5.06 21.83 -4.04
N VAL A 247 -4.10 22.56 -3.49
CA VAL A 247 -2.93 23.06 -4.22
C VAL A 247 -1.68 22.65 -3.44
N PHE A 248 -0.84 21.82 -4.06
CA PHE A 248 0.39 21.34 -3.47
C PHE A 248 1.57 21.97 -4.20
N LYS A 249 2.38 22.72 -3.47
CA LYS A 249 3.63 23.31 -3.94
C LYS A 249 4.59 23.41 -2.76
N PHE A 250 5.72 22.71 -2.85
CA PHE A 250 6.67 22.60 -1.75
C PHE A 250 8.08 22.95 -2.24
N ASP A 251 8.47 24.19 -2.09
CA ASP A 251 9.79 24.70 -2.56
C ASP A 251 10.96 24.10 -1.74
N GLY A 252 10.73 23.65 -0.51
CA GLY A 252 11.71 22.95 0.32
C GLY A 252 11.91 21.47 -0.05
N GLY A 253 11.06 20.90 -0.90
CA GLY A 253 11.22 19.53 -1.44
C GLY A 253 11.31 18.46 -0.35
N LEU A 254 12.34 17.59 -0.41
CA LEU A 254 12.51 16.48 0.52
C LEU A 254 12.68 16.91 1.97
N LYS A 255 13.22 18.11 2.27
CA LYS A 255 13.27 18.62 3.63
C LYS A 255 11.88 18.80 4.20
N GLN A 256 11.02 19.54 3.49
CA GLN A 256 9.62 19.72 3.90
C GLN A 256 8.85 18.39 3.95
N TYR A 257 9.19 17.44 3.08
CA TYR A 257 8.60 16.11 3.14
C TYR A 257 8.96 15.37 4.44
N THR A 258 10.23 15.43 4.85
CA THR A 258 10.70 14.82 6.10
C THR A 258 10.06 15.49 7.32
N GLU A 259 9.91 16.82 7.33
CA GLU A 259 9.17 17.57 8.35
C GLU A 259 7.70 17.13 8.42
N PHE A 260 7.06 17.04 7.25
CA PHE A 260 5.67 16.56 7.14
C PHE A 260 5.49 15.15 7.71
N LEU A 261 6.42 14.24 7.43
CA LEU A 261 6.40 12.86 7.94
C LEU A 261 6.59 12.81 9.47
N ASN A 262 7.38 13.73 10.03
CA ASN A 262 7.65 13.81 11.48
C ASN A 262 6.68 14.73 12.25
N ARG A 263 5.68 15.33 11.60
CA ARG A 263 4.80 16.34 12.22
C ARG A 263 4.08 15.92 13.51
N ASN A 264 3.95 14.60 13.75
CA ASN A 264 3.30 14.02 14.93
C ASN A 264 4.29 13.26 15.82
N ARG A 265 5.59 13.57 15.74
CA ARG A 265 6.67 12.93 16.50
C ARG A 265 7.57 13.99 17.11
N GLU A 266 8.11 13.69 18.27
CA GLU A 266 9.15 14.52 18.86
C GLU A 266 10.49 14.26 18.14
N VAL A 267 11.05 15.30 17.54
CA VAL A 267 12.31 15.19 16.80
C VAL A 267 13.52 15.30 17.71
N ILE A 268 14.56 14.51 17.45
CA ILE A 268 15.81 14.48 18.23
C ILE A 268 16.80 15.50 17.68
N ASN A 269 16.99 15.55 16.37
CA ASN A 269 17.77 16.59 15.70
C ASN A 269 16.82 17.57 15.01
N HIS A 270 16.97 18.88 15.34
CA HIS A 270 16.10 19.91 14.80
C HIS A 270 16.39 20.20 13.33
N GLU A 271 17.67 20.23 12.95
CA GLU A 271 18.05 20.38 11.55
C GLU A 271 17.97 19.06 10.79
N ILE A 272 17.32 19.10 9.63
CA ILE A 272 17.23 17.93 8.76
C ILE A 272 18.58 17.66 8.12
N ILE A 273 19.06 16.43 8.27
CA ILE A 273 20.24 15.93 7.57
C ILE A 273 19.88 15.86 6.09
N TYR A 274 20.45 16.73 5.28
CA TYR A 274 20.15 16.83 3.86
C TYR A 274 21.39 16.64 3.01
N SER A 275 21.23 15.86 1.95
CA SER A 275 22.29 15.56 0.99
C SER A 275 21.73 15.64 -0.42
N GLU A 276 22.43 16.34 -1.29
CA GLU A 276 22.14 16.41 -2.72
C GLU A 276 23.46 16.30 -3.48
N GLY A 277 23.48 15.50 -4.54
CA GLY A 277 24.67 15.35 -5.38
C GLY A 277 24.36 14.73 -6.72
N TYR A 278 25.34 14.82 -7.60
CA TYR A 278 25.23 14.35 -8.98
C TYR A 278 26.51 13.64 -9.40
N GLU A 279 26.39 12.40 -9.83
CA GLU A 279 27.49 11.59 -10.33
C GLU A 279 27.03 10.67 -11.45
N ASN A 280 27.80 10.56 -12.54
CA ASN A 280 27.51 9.69 -13.69
C ASN A 280 26.10 9.88 -14.30
N ASN A 281 25.61 11.10 -14.41
CA ASN A 281 24.25 11.45 -14.84
C ASN A 281 23.14 10.96 -13.89
N ILE A 282 23.48 10.55 -12.67
CA ILE A 282 22.55 10.15 -11.64
C ILE A 282 22.51 11.26 -10.59
N GLN A 283 21.32 11.79 -10.32
CA GLN A 283 21.09 12.72 -9.21
C GLN A 283 20.58 11.94 -8.01
N VAL A 284 21.17 12.22 -6.86
CA VAL A 284 20.76 11.66 -5.56
C VAL A 284 20.35 12.79 -4.64
N GLU A 285 19.22 12.66 -4.02
CA GLU A 285 18.72 13.56 -2.98
C GLU A 285 18.26 12.72 -1.79
N VAL A 286 18.73 13.04 -0.59
CA VAL A 286 18.38 12.35 0.66
C VAL A 286 18.08 13.39 1.72
N ALA A 287 16.96 13.22 2.42
CA ALA A 287 16.63 13.98 3.61
C ALA A 287 16.27 13.01 4.73
N CYS A 288 16.85 13.18 5.92
CA CYS A 288 16.52 12.33 7.05
C CYS A 288 16.60 13.08 8.39
N GLN A 289 15.86 12.57 9.37
CA GLN A 289 15.75 13.16 10.71
C GLN A 289 15.40 12.07 11.72
N TYR A 290 15.98 12.11 12.89
CA TYR A 290 15.66 11.22 13.99
C TYR A 290 14.52 11.75 14.84
N ASN A 291 13.71 10.84 15.34
CA ASN A 291 12.61 11.12 16.26
C ASN A 291 12.63 10.14 17.47
N ASP A 292 11.74 10.36 18.41
CA ASP A 292 11.62 9.58 19.65
C ASP A 292 11.11 8.13 19.43
N GLY A 293 10.53 7.84 18.24
CA GLY A 293 9.98 6.53 17.90
C GLY A 293 11.02 5.40 17.88
N TYR A 294 10.53 4.17 17.75
CA TYR A 294 11.37 2.95 17.74
C TYR A 294 11.46 2.31 16.37
N ASN A 295 10.57 2.67 15.45
CA ASN A 295 10.52 2.09 14.12
C ASN A 295 11.15 3.04 13.08
N PRO A 296 11.93 2.51 12.12
CA PRO A 296 12.39 3.33 11.00
C PRO A 296 11.25 3.57 10.00
N ASN A 297 11.23 4.75 9.40
CA ASN A 297 10.35 5.12 8.30
C ASN A 297 11.20 5.58 7.13
N ILE A 298 11.50 4.66 6.23
CA ILE A 298 12.36 4.91 5.07
C ILE A 298 11.51 4.81 3.81
N TYR A 299 11.44 5.92 3.07
CA TYR A 299 10.72 6.04 1.80
C TYR A 299 11.72 6.21 0.67
N THR A 300 11.61 5.37 -0.33
CA THR A 300 12.58 5.34 -1.43
C THR A 300 11.90 5.54 -2.77
N PHE A 301 12.54 6.33 -3.62
CA PHE A 301 12.02 6.71 -4.93
C PHE A 301 13.10 6.64 -6.00
N CYS A 302 12.72 6.20 -7.18
CA CYS A 302 13.54 6.36 -8.37
C CYS A 302 12.68 6.93 -9.51
N ASN A 303 13.09 8.08 -10.08
CA ASN A 303 12.31 8.85 -11.05
C ASN A 303 10.87 9.09 -10.60
N ASN A 304 10.69 9.50 -9.34
CA ASN A 304 9.41 9.73 -8.66
C ASN A 304 8.52 8.49 -8.44
N ILE A 305 8.96 7.30 -8.86
CA ILE A 305 8.26 6.05 -8.62
C ILE A 305 8.66 5.54 -7.23
N ASN A 306 7.66 5.21 -6.42
CA ASN A 306 7.88 4.64 -5.10
C ASN A 306 8.40 3.19 -5.23
N THR A 307 9.62 2.96 -4.73
CA THR A 307 10.25 1.64 -4.67
C THR A 307 10.01 1.02 -3.29
N ALA A 308 8.78 0.55 -3.05
CA ALA A 308 8.33 0.08 -1.73
C ALA A 308 9.17 -1.09 -1.17
N GLU A 309 9.81 -1.89 -2.03
CA GLU A 309 10.72 -2.96 -1.65
C GLU A 309 12.19 -2.50 -1.60
N GLY A 310 12.44 -1.17 -1.68
CA GLY A 310 13.77 -0.59 -1.63
C GLY A 310 14.60 -0.86 -2.88
N GLY A 311 15.83 -1.30 -2.69
CA GLY A 311 16.81 -1.60 -3.74
C GLY A 311 18.17 -0.98 -3.47
N THR A 312 18.98 -0.87 -4.50
CA THR A 312 20.39 -0.47 -4.40
C THR A 312 20.62 0.91 -3.80
N HIS A 313 19.68 1.85 -4.00
CA HIS A 313 19.73 3.20 -3.41
C HIS A 313 19.52 3.15 -1.87
N GLU A 314 18.60 2.35 -1.39
CA GLU A 314 18.40 2.13 0.04
C GLU A 314 19.59 1.39 0.68
N GLU A 315 20.11 0.38 -0.02
CA GLU A 315 21.32 -0.33 0.44
C GLU A 315 22.51 0.62 0.58
N GLY A 316 22.73 1.50 -0.40
CA GLY A 316 23.77 2.52 -0.37
C GLY A 316 23.61 3.49 0.81
N PHE A 317 22.38 3.93 1.06
CA PHE A 317 22.04 4.78 2.21
C PHE A 317 22.35 4.06 3.55
N ARG A 318 21.88 2.83 3.72
CA ARG A 318 22.08 2.02 4.92
C ARG A 318 23.59 1.78 5.21
N LEU A 319 24.37 1.49 4.16
CA LEU A 319 25.80 1.30 4.29
C LEU A 319 26.52 2.57 4.74
N ALA A 320 26.19 3.72 4.14
CA ALA A 320 26.77 5.01 4.50
C ALA A 320 26.40 5.41 5.93
N LEU A 321 25.12 5.29 6.29
CA LEU A 321 24.61 5.61 7.63
C LEU A 321 25.38 4.84 8.70
N ASN A 322 25.47 3.52 8.56
CA ASN A 322 26.17 2.67 9.53
C ASN A 322 27.67 2.99 9.60
N ARG A 323 28.32 3.11 8.46
CA ARG A 323 29.77 3.41 8.37
C ARG A 323 30.11 4.75 9.02
N VAL A 324 29.38 5.79 8.70
CA VAL A 324 29.69 7.15 9.17
C VAL A 324 29.38 7.31 10.65
N ILE A 325 28.24 6.81 11.14
CA ILE A 325 27.91 6.84 12.57
C ILE A 325 28.95 6.08 13.41
N ASN A 326 29.36 4.88 13.00
CA ASN A 326 30.38 4.11 13.71
C ASN A 326 31.74 4.85 13.70
N LYS A 327 32.14 5.41 12.55
CA LYS A 327 33.37 6.18 12.43
C LYS A 327 33.34 7.39 13.39
N TYR A 328 32.29 8.21 13.33
CA TYR A 328 32.15 9.38 14.16
C TYR A 328 32.10 9.03 15.67
N ALA A 329 31.40 7.97 16.04
CA ALA A 329 31.34 7.51 17.43
C ALA A 329 32.73 7.08 17.97
N ARG A 330 33.58 6.52 17.11
CA ARG A 330 34.97 6.16 17.50
C ARG A 330 35.89 7.39 17.53
N ASP A 331 35.82 8.24 16.54
CA ASP A 331 36.66 9.45 16.43
C ASP A 331 36.39 10.43 17.61
N THR A 332 35.16 10.48 18.10
CA THR A 332 34.77 11.30 19.26
C THR A 332 34.97 10.57 20.61
N GLY A 333 35.40 9.29 20.61
CA GLY A 333 35.57 8.50 21.82
C GLY A 333 34.26 8.07 22.50
N PHE A 334 33.14 8.22 21.85
CA PHE A 334 31.84 7.73 22.33
C PHE A 334 31.84 6.19 22.38
N LEU A 335 32.37 5.53 21.35
CA LEU A 335 32.71 4.09 21.35
C LEU A 335 34.21 3.91 21.61
N LYS A 336 34.54 3.04 22.56
CA LYS A 336 35.93 2.63 22.84
C LYS A 336 36.38 1.55 21.86
N GLU A 337 37.71 1.36 21.69
CA GLU A 337 38.27 0.33 20.78
C GLU A 337 37.72 -1.08 21.01
N LYS A 338 37.44 -1.43 22.28
CA LYS A 338 36.92 -2.73 22.68
C LYS A 338 35.41 -2.90 22.56
N ASP A 339 34.69 -1.82 22.30
CA ASP A 339 33.24 -1.89 22.18
C ASP A 339 32.83 -2.40 20.80
N ASP A 340 31.75 -3.18 20.73
CA ASP A 340 31.20 -3.66 19.48
C ASP A 340 30.69 -2.48 18.62
N ASN A 341 30.73 -2.66 17.31
CA ASN A 341 30.11 -1.67 16.39
C ASN A 341 28.60 -1.67 16.54
N LEU A 342 28.02 -0.48 16.37
CA LEU A 342 26.59 -0.29 16.21
C LEU A 342 26.13 -0.97 14.91
N THR A 343 25.03 -1.70 14.97
CA THR A 343 24.48 -2.36 13.77
C THR A 343 23.68 -1.36 12.91
N THR A 344 23.38 -1.75 11.68
CA THR A 344 22.52 -0.96 10.80
C THR A 344 21.14 -0.73 11.42
N ASP A 345 20.60 -1.70 12.13
CA ASP A 345 19.31 -1.60 12.81
C ASP A 345 19.36 -0.61 13.97
N ASP A 346 20.45 -0.63 14.76
CA ASP A 346 20.64 0.36 15.82
C ASP A 346 20.63 1.79 15.24
N CYS A 347 21.30 2.00 14.10
CA CYS A 347 21.40 3.30 13.44
C CYS A 347 20.07 3.75 12.77
N ARG A 348 19.12 2.85 12.58
CA ARG A 348 17.83 3.18 11.94
C ARG A 348 16.70 3.39 12.94
N GLU A 349 16.86 3.02 14.21
CA GLU A 349 15.79 3.19 15.20
C GLU A 349 15.39 4.66 15.35
N GLY A 350 14.11 4.96 15.13
CA GLY A 350 13.57 6.32 15.18
C GLY A 350 13.98 7.20 13.99
N LEU A 351 14.49 6.63 12.89
CA LEU A 351 14.90 7.40 11.71
C LEU A 351 13.75 7.53 10.71
N THR A 352 13.41 8.76 10.35
CA THR A 352 12.62 9.07 9.15
C THR A 352 13.57 9.49 8.05
N ALA A 353 13.52 8.84 6.87
CA ALA A 353 14.36 9.14 5.74
C ALA A 353 13.58 9.08 4.42
N VAL A 354 13.87 10.02 3.53
CA VAL A 354 13.37 10.04 2.15
C VAL A 354 14.59 10.03 1.23
N ILE A 355 14.64 9.04 0.34
CA ILE A 355 15.74 8.83 -0.61
C ILE A 355 15.15 8.92 -2.01
N SER A 356 15.59 9.89 -2.80
CA SER A 356 15.16 10.10 -4.18
C SER A 356 16.35 10.02 -5.11
N VAL A 357 16.26 9.16 -6.12
CA VAL A 357 17.26 9.01 -7.17
C VAL A 357 16.62 9.36 -8.52
N LYS A 358 17.29 10.17 -9.33
CA LYS A 358 16.93 10.41 -10.71
C LYS A 358 17.99 9.75 -11.61
N HIS A 359 17.57 8.73 -12.34
CA HIS A 359 18.43 7.89 -13.15
C HIS A 359 17.99 7.92 -14.62
N PRO A 360 18.90 8.07 -15.59
CA PRO A 360 18.53 8.14 -17.02
C PRO A 360 18.01 6.79 -17.55
N ASP A 361 18.47 5.67 -17.01
CA ASP A 361 18.09 4.31 -17.43
C ASP A 361 17.90 3.40 -16.21
N PRO A 362 16.83 3.57 -15.40
CA PRO A 362 16.62 2.77 -14.21
C PRO A 362 16.17 1.35 -14.56
N GLN A 363 16.74 0.37 -13.87
CA GLN A 363 16.41 -1.05 -13.96
C GLN A 363 15.67 -1.48 -12.72
N TYR A 364 14.50 -2.05 -12.89
CA TYR A 364 13.66 -2.52 -11.76
C TYR A 364 13.52 -4.03 -11.78
N GLU A 365 13.36 -4.60 -10.59
CA GLU A 365 12.93 -5.99 -10.46
C GLU A 365 11.41 -6.05 -10.70
N GLY A 366 11.00 -6.49 -11.89
CA GLY A 366 9.59 -6.65 -12.28
C GLY A 366 8.89 -5.40 -12.81
N GLN A 367 7.70 -5.63 -13.39
CA GLN A 367 6.89 -4.60 -14.06
C GLN A 367 6.31 -3.56 -13.07
N THR A 368 6.09 -3.94 -11.84
CA THR A 368 5.53 -3.06 -10.79
C THR A 368 6.51 -2.01 -10.28
N LYS A 369 7.79 -2.07 -10.71
CA LYS A 369 8.86 -1.11 -10.38
C LYS A 369 9.09 -0.91 -8.87
N THR A 370 8.80 -1.93 -8.06
CA THR A 370 8.85 -1.85 -6.60
C THR A 370 10.25 -1.87 -6.02
N LYS A 371 11.25 -2.33 -6.78
CA LYS A 371 12.63 -2.46 -6.33
C LYS A 371 13.63 -2.03 -7.40
N LEU A 372 14.58 -1.17 -7.03
CA LEU A 372 15.63 -0.69 -7.94
C LEU A 372 16.82 -1.66 -7.97
N GLY A 373 17.24 -2.07 -9.19
CA GLY A 373 18.30 -3.07 -9.40
C GLY A 373 19.66 -2.52 -9.81
N ASN A 374 19.77 -1.27 -10.25
CA ASN A 374 21.01 -0.66 -10.75
C ASN A 374 22.16 -0.72 -9.75
N SER A 375 23.17 -1.56 -9.95
CA SER A 375 24.25 -1.81 -9.01
C SER A 375 25.12 -0.60 -8.68
N GLU A 376 25.34 0.28 -9.66
CA GLU A 376 26.14 1.51 -9.54
C GLU A 376 25.53 2.51 -8.57
N VAL A 377 24.21 2.53 -8.44
CA VAL A 377 23.49 3.46 -7.56
C VAL A 377 23.85 3.26 -6.08
N ARG A 378 24.13 2.01 -5.67
CA ARG A 378 24.54 1.70 -4.28
C ARG A 378 25.76 2.52 -3.86
N LYS A 379 26.79 2.54 -4.71
CA LYS A 379 28.02 3.26 -4.40
C LYS A 379 27.79 4.77 -4.44
N ILE A 380 27.13 5.26 -5.46
CA ILE A 380 26.87 6.71 -5.67
C ILE A 380 26.11 7.29 -4.47
N VAL A 381 25.02 6.63 -4.04
CA VAL A 381 24.27 7.06 -2.85
C VAL A 381 25.12 7.00 -1.59
N SER A 382 25.90 5.91 -1.41
CA SER A 382 26.78 5.77 -0.25
C SER A 382 27.86 6.85 -0.16
N ASP A 383 28.42 7.26 -1.29
CA ASP A 383 29.48 8.26 -1.32
C ASP A 383 28.90 9.68 -1.12
N ILE A 384 27.82 10.04 -1.83
CA ILE A 384 27.19 11.35 -1.72
C ILE A 384 26.60 11.56 -0.30
N PHE A 385 25.76 10.63 0.16
CA PHE A 385 25.14 10.74 1.48
C PHE A 385 26.18 10.65 2.60
N GLY A 386 27.13 9.70 2.50
CA GLY A 386 28.17 9.51 3.53
C GLY A 386 29.03 10.74 3.75
N THR A 387 29.43 11.45 2.68
CA THR A 387 30.22 12.69 2.76
C THR A 387 29.43 13.79 3.46
N GLN A 388 28.17 13.98 3.11
CA GLN A 388 27.33 15.03 3.71
C GLN A 388 26.95 14.70 5.16
N LEU A 389 26.69 13.44 5.48
CA LEU A 389 26.41 13.01 6.86
C LEU A 389 27.64 13.24 7.76
N GLU A 390 28.84 12.88 7.30
CA GLU A 390 30.08 13.12 8.06
C GLU A 390 30.27 14.61 8.32
N ARG A 391 30.05 15.46 7.32
CA ARG A 391 30.10 16.90 7.45
C ARG A 391 29.06 17.41 8.46
N TYR A 392 27.81 16.99 8.34
CA TYR A 392 26.73 17.39 9.24
C TYR A 392 27.06 17.07 10.71
N LEU A 393 27.53 15.85 11.00
CA LEU A 393 27.87 15.44 12.36
C LEU A 393 29.02 16.25 12.94
N MET A 394 29.99 16.69 12.10
CA MET A 394 31.10 17.54 12.53
C MET A 394 30.67 18.99 12.77
N GLU A 395 29.77 19.50 11.94
CA GLU A 395 29.26 20.89 12.04
C GLU A 395 28.23 21.05 13.18
N ASN A 396 27.54 19.97 13.60
CA ASN A 396 26.46 19.99 14.59
C ASN A 396 26.75 18.99 15.75
N PRO A 397 27.78 19.22 16.60
CA PRO A 397 28.22 18.25 17.59
C PRO A 397 27.17 17.92 18.66
N ASP A 398 26.30 18.85 19.04
CA ASP A 398 25.25 18.63 20.03
C ASP A 398 24.14 17.73 19.47
N GLU A 399 23.72 17.95 18.23
CA GLU A 399 22.77 17.09 17.56
C GLU A 399 23.36 15.71 17.25
N ALA A 400 24.62 15.65 16.83
CA ALA A 400 25.36 14.41 16.64
C ALA A 400 25.43 13.57 17.93
N LYS A 401 25.63 14.23 19.07
CA LYS A 401 25.61 13.56 20.37
C LYS A 401 24.22 12.99 20.69
N ALA A 402 23.16 13.77 20.47
CA ALA A 402 21.79 13.29 20.69
C ALA A 402 21.43 12.08 19.80
N ILE A 403 21.87 12.10 18.53
CA ILE A 403 21.75 10.98 17.61
C ILE A 403 22.52 9.74 18.13
N LEU A 404 23.78 9.92 18.55
CA LEU A 404 24.58 8.82 19.11
C LEU A 404 23.96 8.22 20.37
N GLU A 405 23.42 9.05 21.27
CA GLU A 405 22.73 8.58 22.47
C GLU A 405 21.48 7.74 22.12
N LYS A 406 20.70 8.17 21.12
CA LYS A 406 19.56 7.39 20.62
C LYS A 406 20.01 6.05 20.05
N VAL A 407 21.02 6.02 19.18
CA VAL A 407 21.54 4.80 18.54
C VAL A 407 22.18 3.86 19.59
N ALA A 408 22.89 4.38 20.57
CA ALA A 408 23.47 3.59 21.66
C ALA A 408 22.37 2.94 22.52
N LEU A 409 21.30 3.69 22.79
CA LEU A 409 20.14 3.16 23.52
C LEU A 409 19.44 2.04 22.75
N ALA A 410 19.33 2.15 21.43
CA ALA A 410 18.83 1.10 20.56
C ALA A 410 19.72 -0.15 20.62
N SER A 411 21.04 0.03 20.54
CA SER A 411 22.01 -1.06 20.66
C SER A 411 21.91 -1.80 22.00
N GLN A 412 21.81 -1.06 23.12
CA GLN A 412 21.61 -1.65 24.44
C GLN A 412 20.29 -2.45 24.51
N ALA A 413 19.21 -1.90 23.97
CA ALA A 413 17.91 -2.57 23.93
C ALA A 413 17.98 -3.88 23.11
N ARG A 414 18.63 -3.86 21.94
CA ARG A 414 18.85 -5.03 21.10
C ARG A 414 19.70 -6.11 21.81
N MET A 415 20.79 -5.70 22.48
CA MET A 415 21.64 -6.61 23.25
C MET A 415 20.87 -7.26 24.40
N ALA A 416 20.04 -6.48 25.12
CA ALA A 416 19.18 -6.99 26.17
C ALA A 416 18.15 -8.00 25.62
N ALA A 417 17.50 -7.67 24.48
CA ALA A 417 16.56 -8.55 23.80
C ALA A 417 17.22 -9.85 23.33
N LYS A 418 18.42 -9.79 22.75
CA LYS A 418 19.20 -10.97 22.35
C LYS A 418 19.52 -11.86 23.54
N LYS A 419 19.98 -11.29 24.65
CA LYS A 419 20.26 -12.02 25.88
C LYS A 419 19.01 -12.70 26.47
N ALA A 420 17.89 -12.00 26.48
CA ALA A 420 16.60 -12.57 26.93
C ALA A 420 16.16 -13.74 26.03
N ARG A 421 16.32 -13.59 24.69
CA ARG A 421 16.03 -14.64 23.71
C ARG A 421 16.93 -15.88 23.89
N GLU A 422 18.22 -15.68 24.08
CA GLU A 422 19.18 -16.78 24.33
C GLU A 422 18.88 -17.54 25.64
N LEU A 423 18.52 -16.82 26.69
CA LEU A 423 18.10 -17.44 27.96
C LEU A 423 16.82 -18.26 27.79
N THR A 424 15.90 -17.80 27.03
CA THR A 424 14.65 -18.52 26.70
C THR A 424 14.97 -19.74 25.82
N ARG A 425 15.83 -19.60 24.82
CA ARG A 425 16.24 -20.67 23.91
C ARG A 425 17.07 -21.76 24.63
N ARG A 426 17.91 -21.40 25.63
CA ARG A 426 18.62 -22.36 26.45
C ARG A 426 17.70 -23.17 27.39
N LYS A 427 16.61 -22.53 27.85
CA LYS A 427 15.57 -23.24 28.61
C LYS A 427 14.75 -24.17 27.74
N SER A 428 14.53 -23.83 26.45
CA SER A 428 13.76 -24.66 25.50
C SER A 428 14.65 -25.68 24.73
N ALA A 429 15.98 -25.59 24.76
CA ALA A 429 16.85 -26.61 24.15
C ALA A 429 16.89 -27.94 24.93
N LEU A 430 16.40 -27.94 26.17
CA LEU A 430 16.20 -29.14 26.98
C LEU A 430 14.75 -29.68 26.89
N GLU A 431 13.84 -28.91 26.34
CA GLU A 431 12.47 -29.33 26.00
C GLU A 431 12.28 -29.01 24.52
N VAL A 432 11.88 -30.01 23.71
CA VAL A 432 11.36 -29.80 22.33
C VAL A 432 10.39 -28.65 22.40
N SER A 433 10.70 -27.49 21.76
CA SER A 433 9.90 -26.26 21.92
C SER A 433 8.43 -26.56 21.61
N PRO A 434 7.55 -26.74 22.61
CA PRO A 434 6.16 -27.02 22.32
C PRO A 434 5.53 -25.73 21.80
N LEU A 435 4.69 -25.89 20.77
CA LEU A 435 3.76 -24.87 20.36
C LEU A 435 3.07 -24.27 21.60
N PRO A 436 2.69 -22.99 21.60
CA PRO A 436 2.06 -22.38 22.78
C PRO A 436 0.96 -23.29 23.34
N GLY A 437 0.98 -23.63 24.61
CA GLY A 437 0.03 -24.56 25.21
C GLY A 437 -1.44 -24.17 25.08
N LYS A 438 -1.69 -22.91 24.70
CA LYS A 438 -3.02 -22.40 24.38
C LYS A 438 -3.41 -22.53 22.90
N LEU A 439 -2.48 -22.86 22.00
CA LEU A 439 -2.77 -23.06 20.59
C LEU A 439 -3.49 -24.40 20.39
N ALA A 440 -4.70 -24.35 19.83
CA ALA A 440 -5.34 -25.54 19.29
C ALA A 440 -4.97 -25.63 17.80
N ASP A 441 -3.91 -26.38 17.50
CA ASP A 441 -3.37 -26.51 16.15
C ASP A 441 -4.26 -27.37 15.23
N CYS A 442 -4.06 -27.23 13.90
CA CYS A 442 -4.68 -28.09 12.89
C CYS A 442 -3.81 -29.30 12.59
N SER A 443 -4.40 -30.34 11.98
CA SER A 443 -3.70 -31.59 11.68
C SER A 443 -2.94 -31.55 10.36
N SER A 444 -3.38 -30.75 9.39
CA SER A 444 -2.65 -30.54 8.13
C SER A 444 -1.33 -29.81 8.35
N LYS A 445 -0.34 -30.13 7.54
CA LYS A 445 0.96 -29.46 7.48
C LYS A 445 1.14 -28.64 6.21
N ASP A 446 0.16 -28.66 5.33
CA ASP A 446 0.15 -27.85 4.11
C ASP A 446 -0.29 -26.42 4.47
N ALA A 447 0.67 -25.50 4.53
CA ALA A 447 0.43 -24.12 4.89
C ALA A 447 -0.57 -23.42 3.95
N SER A 448 -0.67 -23.85 2.69
CA SER A 448 -1.52 -23.24 1.67
C SER A 448 -3.01 -23.36 1.99
N ILE A 449 -3.41 -24.44 2.65
CA ILE A 449 -4.79 -24.68 3.08
C ILE A 449 -5.02 -24.33 4.56
N CYS A 450 -3.95 -24.20 5.35
CA CYS A 450 -4.03 -23.98 6.78
C CYS A 450 -4.38 -22.52 7.13
N GLU A 451 -5.25 -22.38 8.11
CA GLU A 451 -5.74 -21.10 8.64
C GLU A 451 -5.55 -21.05 10.16
N ILE A 452 -5.17 -19.87 10.69
CA ILE A 452 -5.13 -19.64 12.12
C ILE A 452 -6.05 -18.48 12.49
N TYR A 453 -6.97 -18.73 13.44
CA TYR A 453 -7.83 -17.70 14.01
C TYR A 453 -7.24 -17.18 15.30
N ILE A 454 -6.98 -15.87 15.35
CA ILE A 454 -6.60 -15.14 16.56
C ILE A 454 -7.90 -14.68 17.20
N VAL A 455 -8.27 -15.27 18.32
CA VAL A 455 -9.61 -15.10 18.93
C VAL A 455 -9.49 -14.34 20.23
N GLU A 456 -10.37 -13.37 20.45
CA GLU A 456 -10.46 -12.64 21.70
C GLU A 456 -11.05 -13.51 22.82
N GLY A 457 -10.30 -13.65 23.92
CA GLY A 457 -10.76 -14.32 25.12
C GLY A 457 -10.79 -15.86 25.06
N GLN A 458 -10.89 -16.45 26.24
CA GLN A 458 -10.92 -17.90 26.41
C GLN A 458 -12.29 -18.50 26.06
N SER A 459 -13.37 -17.74 26.28
CA SER A 459 -14.74 -18.20 26.05
C SER A 459 -14.99 -18.38 24.56
N ALA A 460 -14.78 -17.32 23.77
CA ALA A 460 -14.89 -17.38 22.30
C ALA A 460 -13.89 -18.36 21.70
N GLY A 461 -12.66 -18.43 22.25
CA GLY A 461 -11.66 -19.43 21.86
C GLY A 461 -12.13 -20.87 22.13
N GLY A 462 -12.93 -21.12 23.17
CA GLY A 462 -13.56 -22.41 23.46
C GLY A 462 -14.60 -22.81 22.41
N SER A 463 -15.52 -21.90 22.09
CA SER A 463 -16.54 -22.09 21.05
C SER A 463 -15.90 -22.30 19.67
N ALA A 464 -14.92 -21.48 19.32
CA ALA A 464 -14.19 -21.60 18.06
C ALA A 464 -13.44 -22.94 17.95
N LYS A 465 -12.80 -23.40 19.03
CA LYS A 465 -12.12 -24.69 19.08
C LYS A 465 -13.07 -25.87 18.87
N GLN A 466 -14.29 -25.80 19.37
CA GLN A 466 -15.30 -26.84 19.22
C GLN A 466 -15.95 -26.81 17.83
N GLY A 467 -16.19 -25.60 17.28
CA GLY A 467 -16.87 -25.42 16.01
C GLY A 467 -15.97 -25.58 14.77
N ARG A 468 -14.65 -25.46 14.90
CA ARG A 468 -13.69 -25.44 13.78
C ARG A 468 -13.59 -26.77 13.03
N ASP A 469 -13.16 -26.73 11.79
CA ASP A 469 -12.57 -27.90 11.12
C ASP A 469 -11.12 -28.07 11.59
N SER A 470 -10.89 -29.09 12.42
CA SER A 470 -9.56 -29.36 12.99
C SER A 470 -8.53 -29.84 11.98
N HIS A 471 -8.93 -30.14 10.74
CA HIS A 471 -8.03 -30.56 9.69
C HIS A 471 -7.15 -29.41 9.24
N PHE A 472 -7.72 -28.22 9.00
CA PHE A 472 -6.99 -27.07 8.44
C PHE A 472 -7.10 -25.78 9.25
N GLN A 473 -7.97 -25.72 10.29
CA GLN A 473 -8.15 -24.52 11.11
C GLN A 473 -7.50 -24.66 12.50
N ALA A 474 -6.64 -23.72 12.83
CA ALA A 474 -6.03 -23.57 14.15
C ALA A 474 -6.66 -22.40 14.92
N ILE A 475 -6.73 -22.49 16.26
CA ILE A 475 -7.26 -21.44 17.12
C ILE A 475 -6.21 -21.02 18.14
N LEU A 476 -5.93 -19.71 18.19
CA LEU A 476 -5.04 -19.08 19.16
C LEU A 476 -5.83 -18.04 19.98
N PRO A 477 -6.31 -18.37 21.18
CA PRO A 477 -6.99 -17.39 22.03
C PRO A 477 -6.00 -16.42 22.66
N LEU A 478 -6.35 -15.12 22.64
CA LEU A 478 -5.63 -14.07 23.35
C LEU A 478 -6.20 -13.87 24.76
N ARG A 479 -5.35 -13.49 25.71
CA ARG A 479 -5.76 -13.13 27.06
C ARG A 479 -5.95 -11.63 27.23
N GLY A 480 -6.89 -11.05 26.46
CA GLY A 480 -7.16 -9.62 26.46
C GLY A 480 -6.25 -8.82 25.52
N LYS A 481 -6.12 -7.50 25.80
CA LYS A 481 -5.35 -6.56 24.98
C LYS A 481 -3.88 -6.93 24.96
N ILE A 482 -3.31 -7.01 23.77
CA ILE A 482 -1.85 -7.21 23.59
C ILE A 482 -1.10 -5.90 23.86
N LEU A 483 0.23 -6.01 23.99
CA LEU A 483 1.09 -4.85 24.11
C LEU A 483 0.96 -3.94 22.88
N ASN A 484 0.81 -2.63 23.10
CA ASN A 484 0.91 -1.65 22.05
C ASN A 484 2.37 -1.53 21.60
N VAL A 485 2.67 -2.09 20.43
CA VAL A 485 4.03 -2.15 19.89
C VAL A 485 4.51 -0.80 19.32
N GLU A 486 3.61 0.14 19.09
CA GLU A 486 3.97 1.51 18.68
C GLU A 486 4.71 2.24 19.80
N LYS A 487 4.31 2.00 21.06
CA LYS A 487 4.88 2.61 22.28
C LYS A 487 5.93 1.76 22.97
N ALA A 488 6.27 0.61 22.42
CA ALA A 488 7.11 -0.36 23.13
C ALA A 488 8.44 -0.61 22.43
N ARG A 489 9.52 -0.58 23.20
CA ARG A 489 10.82 -1.02 22.71
C ARG A 489 10.79 -2.50 22.34
N GLN A 490 11.59 -2.88 21.35
CA GLN A 490 11.66 -4.24 20.82
C GLN A 490 11.89 -5.32 21.91
N SER A 491 12.68 -5.02 22.95
CA SER A 491 12.90 -5.96 24.07
C SER A 491 11.60 -6.35 24.79
N ARG A 492 10.73 -5.37 25.05
CA ARG A 492 9.41 -5.60 25.70
C ARG A 492 8.46 -6.42 24.83
N ILE A 493 8.57 -6.27 23.53
CA ILE A 493 7.75 -7.01 22.56
C ILE A 493 8.06 -8.51 22.67
N TYR A 494 9.33 -8.88 22.73
CA TYR A 494 9.75 -10.27 22.92
C TYR A 494 9.49 -10.83 24.31
N GLU A 495 9.33 -9.97 25.34
CA GLU A 495 8.93 -10.37 26.67
C GLU A 495 7.42 -10.61 26.81
N ASN A 496 6.61 -10.02 25.94
CA ASN A 496 5.17 -10.17 25.97
C ASN A 496 4.74 -11.59 25.59
N ALA A 497 4.00 -12.26 26.47
CA ALA A 497 3.63 -13.66 26.29
C ALA A 497 2.68 -13.89 25.10
N GLU A 498 1.77 -12.93 24.84
CA GLU A 498 0.80 -13.04 23.74
C GLU A 498 1.52 -12.90 22.37
N ILE A 499 2.40 -11.91 22.25
CA ILE A 499 3.21 -11.69 21.03
C ILE A 499 4.13 -12.87 20.77
N ARG A 500 4.83 -13.39 21.80
CA ARG A 500 5.66 -14.60 21.65
C ARG A 500 4.84 -15.80 21.19
N SER A 501 3.63 -15.96 21.72
CA SER A 501 2.74 -17.04 21.30
C SER A 501 2.37 -16.95 19.81
N MET A 502 2.12 -15.73 19.30
CA MET A 502 1.82 -15.51 17.88
C MET A 502 3.05 -15.79 17.01
N ILE A 503 4.24 -15.24 17.35
CA ILE A 503 5.48 -15.46 16.61
C ILE A 503 5.80 -16.96 16.53
N THR A 504 5.67 -17.69 17.64
CA THR A 504 5.91 -19.14 17.70
C THR A 504 4.87 -19.91 16.88
N ALA A 505 3.61 -19.50 16.93
CA ALA A 505 2.53 -20.15 16.18
C ALA A 505 2.72 -19.98 14.66
N PHE A 506 3.07 -18.77 14.20
CA PHE A 506 3.28 -18.50 12.77
C PHE A 506 4.53 -19.20 12.21
N GLY A 507 5.60 -19.28 12.98
CA GLY A 507 6.82 -20.00 12.63
C GLY A 507 7.75 -19.31 11.64
N CYS A 508 7.35 -18.16 11.08
CA CYS A 508 8.08 -17.45 10.03
C CYS A 508 9.12 -16.44 10.52
N GLY A 509 9.29 -16.27 11.84
CA GLY A 509 10.15 -15.21 12.38
C GLY A 509 9.45 -13.86 12.46
N VAL A 510 10.20 -12.78 12.68
CA VAL A 510 9.69 -11.42 12.86
C VAL A 510 10.72 -10.38 12.38
N SER A 511 10.28 -9.26 11.86
CA SER A 511 11.11 -8.18 11.30
C SER A 511 12.06 -8.69 10.21
N GLU A 512 13.37 -8.50 10.33
CA GLU A 512 14.37 -8.92 9.32
C GLU A 512 14.59 -10.44 9.26
N GLU A 513 14.15 -11.20 10.28
CA GLU A 513 14.25 -12.66 10.31
C GLU A 513 13.05 -13.36 9.63
N ILE A 514 12.15 -12.62 8.99
CA ILE A 514 10.95 -13.19 8.36
C ILE A 514 11.38 -14.06 7.18
N ASP A 515 10.95 -15.31 7.25
CA ASP A 515 11.09 -16.31 6.20
C ASP A 515 9.69 -16.85 5.89
N LEU A 516 9.11 -16.40 4.78
CA LEU A 516 7.76 -16.76 4.38
C LEU A 516 7.61 -18.24 4.03
N GLU A 517 8.70 -18.93 3.63
CA GLU A 517 8.67 -20.36 3.36
C GLU A 517 8.41 -21.19 4.62
N LYS A 518 8.69 -20.62 5.80
CA LYS A 518 8.42 -21.24 7.09
C LYS A 518 7.08 -20.87 7.70
N LEU A 519 6.30 -20.05 7.00
CA LEU A 519 4.97 -19.66 7.46
C LEU A 519 4.05 -20.89 7.50
N ARG A 520 3.43 -21.14 8.66
CA ARG A 520 2.60 -22.34 8.88
C ARG A 520 1.16 -22.19 8.42
N TYR A 521 0.69 -20.97 8.22
CA TYR A 521 -0.72 -20.68 7.87
C TYR A 521 -0.76 -19.57 6.83
N HIS A 522 -1.30 -19.84 5.63
CA HIS A 522 -1.45 -18.84 4.60
C HIS A 522 -2.72 -17.97 4.77
N LYS A 523 -3.51 -18.22 5.83
CA LYS A 523 -4.55 -17.30 6.28
C LYS A 523 -4.43 -17.09 7.79
N ILE A 524 -4.20 -15.86 8.19
CA ILE A 524 -4.18 -15.42 9.58
C ILE A 524 -5.39 -14.54 9.78
N VAL A 525 -6.38 -15.03 10.51
CA VAL A 525 -7.69 -14.41 10.64
C VAL A 525 -7.83 -13.77 12.03
N ILE A 526 -8.01 -12.46 12.05
CA ILE A 526 -8.34 -11.72 13.27
C ILE A 526 -9.84 -11.86 13.52
N MET A 527 -10.23 -12.44 14.64
CA MET A 527 -11.61 -12.66 15.03
C MET A 527 -11.84 -12.10 16.45
N THR A 528 -12.32 -10.86 16.52
CA THR A 528 -12.58 -10.10 17.74
C THR A 528 -14.06 -9.83 17.91
N ASP A 529 -14.49 -9.51 19.13
CA ASP A 529 -15.84 -9.10 19.44
C ASP A 529 -16.25 -7.83 18.67
N ALA A 530 -17.54 -7.64 18.46
CA ALA A 530 -18.07 -6.47 17.72
C ALA A 530 -18.29 -5.25 18.64
N ASP A 531 -17.47 -5.11 19.69
CA ASP A 531 -17.52 -4.02 20.65
C ASP A 531 -16.26 -3.12 20.55
N VAL A 532 -16.19 -2.10 21.40
CA VAL A 532 -15.08 -1.14 21.44
C VAL A 532 -13.76 -1.79 21.85
N ASP A 533 -13.79 -2.80 22.72
CA ASP A 533 -12.59 -3.53 23.14
C ASP A 533 -12.06 -4.43 22.04
N GLY A 534 -12.95 -5.13 21.33
CA GLY A 534 -12.60 -5.93 20.16
C GLY A 534 -12.03 -5.07 19.01
N ALA A 535 -12.59 -3.89 18.79
CA ALA A 535 -12.05 -2.92 17.81
C ALA A 535 -10.64 -2.47 18.22
N HIS A 536 -10.39 -2.23 19.51
CA HIS A 536 -9.06 -1.87 20.02
C HIS A 536 -8.06 -3.03 19.88
N ILE A 537 -8.45 -4.27 20.22
CA ILE A 537 -7.58 -5.46 20.05
C ILE A 537 -7.23 -5.66 18.58
N ARG A 538 -8.19 -5.50 17.68
CA ARG A 538 -7.96 -5.54 16.24
C ARG A 538 -6.93 -4.49 15.80
N THR A 539 -7.05 -3.26 16.27
CA THR A 539 -6.09 -2.18 15.97
C THR A 539 -4.70 -2.49 16.50
N LEU A 540 -4.58 -3.02 17.74
CA LEU A 540 -3.29 -3.45 18.31
C LEU A 540 -2.66 -4.57 17.48
N LEU A 541 -3.42 -5.54 17.01
CA LEU A 541 -2.95 -6.62 16.14
C LEU A 541 -2.50 -6.10 14.79
N LEU A 542 -3.28 -5.22 14.16
CA LEU A 542 -2.90 -4.59 12.89
C LEU A 542 -1.62 -3.78 13.03
N THR A 543 -1.45 -3.04 14.14
CA THR A 543 -0.20 -2.33 14.46
C THR A 543 0.98 -3.29 14.54
N PHE A 544 0.80 -4.43 15.22
CA PHE A 544 1.84 -5.47 15.32
C PHE A 544 2.18 -6.07 13.95
N PHE A 545 1.19 -6.41 13.13
CA PHE A 545 1.43 -6.92 11.77
C PHE A 545 2.11 -5.88 10.89
N TYR A 546 1.69 -4.63 10.95
CA TYR A 546 2.28 -3.57 10.13
C TYR A 546 3.74 -3.27 10.50
N ARG A 547 4.06 -3.21 11.82
CA ARG A 547 5.40 -2.85 12.29
C ARG A 547 6.40 -4.00 12.24
N TYR A 548 5.96 -5.24 12.51
CA TYR A 548 6.86 -6.37 12.74
C TYR A 548 6.68 -7.54 11.79
N LEU A 549 5.59 -7.61 11.05
CA LEU A 549 5.24 -8.71 10.16
C LEU A 549 4.70 -8.17 8.80
N ARG A 550 5.23 -7.04 8.36
CA ARG A 550 4.77 -6.33 7.16
C ARG A 550 4.71 -7.20 5.89
N PRO A 551 5.68 -8.09 5.60
CA PRO A 551 5.59 -8.99 4.45
C PRO A 551 4.33 -9.87 4.44
N LEU A 552 3.76 -10.22 5.61
CA LEU A 552 2.50 -10.98 5.67
C LEU A 552 1.29 -10.16 5.20
N LEU A 553 1.29 -8.85 5.45
CA LEU A 553 0.26 -7.92 4.94
C LEU A 553 0.39 -7.73 3.43
N GLU A 554 1.60 -7.52 2.95
CA GLU A 554 1.89 -7.27 1.53
C GLU A 554 1.56 -8.48 0.65
N GLN A 555 1.82 -9.70 1.15
CA GLN A 555 1.45 -10.95 0.47
C GLN A 555 -0.04 -11.32 0.68
N GLY A 556 -0.76 -10.58 1.53
CA GLY A 556 -2.19 -10.75 1.73
C GLY A 556 -2.59 -11.97 2.54
N TYR A 557 -1.78 -12.36 3.52
CA TYR A 557 -2.08 -13.47 4.45
C TYR A 557 -2.94 -13.05 5.65
N ILE A 558 -3.21 -11.74 5.84
CA ILE A 558 -3.94 -11.21 6.98
C ILE A 558 -5.40 -10.93 6.60
N TYR A 559 -6.33 -11.43 7.43
CA TYR A 559 -7.76 -11.28 7.23
C TYR A 559 -8.46 -10.87 8.52
N ILE A 560 -9.62 -10.23 8.39
CA ILE A 560 -10.54 -9.90 9.47
C ILE A 560 -11.82 -10.67 9.23
N ALA A 561 -12.24 -11.48 10.21
CA ALA A 561 -13.52 -12.17 10.17
C ALA A 561 -14.67 -11.19 10.45
N GLN A 562 -15.79 -11.38 9.78
CA GLN A 562 -17.03 -10.64 10.01
C GLN A 562 -18.09 -11.56 10.58
N PRO A 563 -18.23 -11.65 11.92
CA PRO A 563 -19.36 -12.34 12.52
C PRO A 563 -20.65 -11.53 12.33
N PRO A 564 -21.82 -12.17 12.34
CA PRO A 564 -23.10 -11.46 12.27
C PRO A 564 -23.35 -10.65 13.55
N LEU A 565 -23.97 -9.48 13.39
CA LEU A 565 -24.40 -8.64 14.50
C LEU A 565 -25.75 -9.10 15.10
N TYR A 566 -26.60 -9.70 14.26
CA TYR A 566 -27.95 -10.07 14.67
C TYR A 566 -28.30 -11.50 14.21
N LYS A 567 -29.02 -12.20 15.13
CA LYS A 567 -29.79 -13.40 14.81
C LYS A 567 -31.27 -13.06 14.84
N VAL A 568 -31.96 -13.33 13.74
CA VAL A 568 -33.41 -13.12 13.60
C VAL A 568 -34.07 -14.48 13.43
N GLN A 569 -35.03 -14.79 14.28
CA GLN A 569 -35.71 -16.08 14.29
C GLN A 569 -37.23 -15.93 14.22
N LYS A 570 -37.83 -16.69 13.30
CA LYS A 570 -39.27 -16.89 13.20
C LYS A 570 -39.62 -18.37 13.18
N GLY A 571 -40.14 -18.89 14.27
CA GLY A 571 -40.38 -20.32 14.41
C GLY A 571 -39.07 -21.15 14.25
N GLN A 572 -38.98 -21.98 13.24
CA GLN A 572 -37.77 -22.75 12.97
C GLN A 572 -36.81 -22.06 11.98
N THR A 573 -37.24 -20.97 11.33
CA THR A 573 -36.41 -20.24 10.38
C THR A 573 -35.49 -19.29 11.13
N VAL A 574 -34.18 -19.42 10.91
CA VAL A 574 -33.13 -18.55 11.44
C VAL A 574 -32.49 -17.81 10.28
N ARG A 575 -32.27 -16.50 10.45
CA ARG A 575 -31.49 -15.63 9.55
C ARG A 575 -30.47 -14.85 10.34
N TYR A 576 -29.36 -14.55 9.72
CA TYR A 576 -28.32 -13.71 10.31
C TYR A 576 -28.21 -12.40 9.53
N ALA A 577 -27.97 -11.29 10.23
CA ALA A 577 -27.73 -9.99 9.62
C ALA A 577 -26.41 -9.42 10.13
N TYR A 578 -25.62 -8.87 9.22
CA TYR A 578 -24.28 -8.34 9.45
C TYR A 578 -24.25 -6.81 9.57
N THR A 579 -25.34 -6.15 9.14
CA THR A 579 -25.53 -4.71 9.22
C THR A 579 -26.97 -4.39 9.66
N ASP A 580 -27.20 -3.16 10.15
CA ASP A 580 -28.54 -2.68 10.48
C ASP A 580 -29.47 -2.66 9.26
N ASN A 581 -28.94 -2.32 8.09
CA ASN A 581 -29.70 -2.35 6.83
C ASN A 581 -30.17 -3.76 6.49
N GLN A 582 -29.29 -4.76 6.59
CA GLN A 582 -29.68 -6.16 6.40
C GLN A 582 -30.70 -6.64 7.44
N LEU A 583 -30.60 -6.17 8.67
CA LEU A 583 -31.61 -6.47 9.70
C LEU A 583 -33.00 -5.97 9.27
N GLU A 584 -33.09 -4.75 8.74
CA GLU A 584 -34.36 -4.20 8.27
C GLU A 584 -34.89 -4.94 7.02
N GLU A 585 -34.02 -5.42 6.15
CA GLU A 585 -34.39 -6.29 5.02
C GLU A 585 -34.96 -7.62 5.51
N VAL A 586 -34.26 -8.30 6.42
CA VAL A 586 -34.70 -9.57 7.01
C VAL A 586 -36.02 -9.40 7.77
N LYS A 587 -36.24 -8.27 8.48
CA LYS A 587 -37.53 -7.94 9.11
C LYS A 587 -38.65 -7.82 8.09
N ARG A 588 -38.38 -7.16 6.93
CA ARG A 588 -39.39 -7.04 5.87
C ARG A 588 -39.73 -8.38 5.24
N GLU A 589 -38.74 -9.24 5.02
CA GLU A 589 -38.94 -10.59 4.44
C GLU A 589 -39.75 -11.50 5.38
N LEU A 590 -39.37 -11.54 6.64
CA LEU A 590 -39.96 -12.47 7.62
C LEU A 590 -41.26 -11.94 8.23
N GLY A 591 -41.54 -10.62 8.17
CA GLY A 591 -42.75 -9.99 8.71
C GLY A 591 -42.81 -9.99 10.26
N ASP A 592 -44.01 -9.91 10.83
CA ASP A 592 -44.21 -9.74 12.28
C ASP A 592 -43.88 -10.97 13.12
N ARG A 593 -43.73 -10.74 14.43
CA ARG A 593 -43.45 -11.73 15.47
C ARG A 593 -42.09 -12.42 15.35
N LEU A 594 -41.04 -11.58 15.24
CA LEU A 594 -39.67 -11.99 15.19
C LEU A 594 -39.03 -11.99 16.57
N SER A 595 -38.18 -12.99 16.86
CA SER A 595 -37.22 -12.94 17.94
C SER A 595 -35.89 -12.45 17.39
N ILE A 596 -35.41 -11.32 17.88
CA ILE A 596 -34.16 -10.71 17.47
C ILE A 596 -33.17 -10.76 18.62
N GLN A 597 -32.03 -11.37 18.41
CA GLN A 597 -30.91 -11.38 19.35
C GLN A 597 -29.76 -10.57 18.73
N ARG A 598 -29.29 -9.54 19.44
CA ARG A 598 -28.04 -8.84 19.07
C ARG A 598 -26.89 -9.53 19.79
N TYR A 599 -25.86 -9.92 19.03
CA TYR A 599 -24.62 -10.44 19.59
C TYR A 599 -23.71 -9.27 20.01
N LYS A 600 -23.30 -9.27 21.28
CA LYS A 600 -22.32 -8.31 21.80
C LYS A 600 -20.89 -8.85 21.71
N GLY A 601 -20.75 -10.17 21.73
CA GLY A 601 -19.45 -10.83 21.60
C GLY A 601 -19.57 -12.25 21.06
N LEU A 602 -18.47 -12.76 20.55
CA LEU A 602 -18.33 -14.11 19.98
C LEU A 602 -18.60 -15.22 21.00
N GLY A 603 -18.40 -14.92 22.30
CA GLY A 603 -18.69 -15.85 23.39
C GLY A 603 -20.17 -16.13 23.61
N GLU A 604 -21.08 -15.33 23.01
CA GLU A 604 -22.52 -15.56 23.04
C GLU A 604 -22.99 -16.54 21.97
N MET A 605 -22.11 -16.86 21.00
CA MET A 605 -22.39 -17.80 19.93
C MET A 605 -21.98 -19.22 20.36
N ASN A 606 -22.85 -20.18 20.11
CA ASN A 606 -22.49 -21.57 20.28
C ASN A 606 -21.56 -22.04 19.15
N PRO A 607 -20.84 -23.18 19.26
CA PRO A 607 -19.90 -23.66 18.29
C PRO A 607 -20.47 -23.80 16.87
N GLU A 608 -21.71 -24.28 16.75
CA GLU A 608 -22.40 -24.50 15.48
C GLU A 608 -22.71 -23.15 14.79
N GLN A 609 -23.21 -22.17 15.54
CA GLN A 609 -23.47 -20.83 15.02
C GLN A 609 -22.20 -20.14 14.55
N LEU A 610 -21.12 -20.25 15.31
CA LEU A 610 -19.83 -19.67 14.95
C LEU A 610 -19.24 -20.33 13.72
N TRP A 611 -19.41 -21.63 13.57
CA TRP A 611 -19.04 -22.36 12.34
C TRP A 611 -19.83 -21.85 11.15
N GLU A 612 -21.14 -21.97 11.19
CA GLU A 612 -22.05 -21.68 10.08
C GLU A 612 -21.92 -20.23 9.54
N THR A 613 -21.61 -19.26 10.41
CA THR A 613 -21.64 -17.84 10.05
C THR A 613 -20.25 -17.24 9.80
N THR A 614 -19.20 -17.77 10.48
CA THR A 614 -17.92 -17.06 10.58
C THR A 614 -16.71 -17.92 10.21
N MET A 615 -16.80 -19.25 10.37
CA MET A 615 -15.64 -20.13 10.16
C MET A 615 -15.77 -21.06 8.97
N ASP A 616 -16.98 -21.42 8.53
CA ASP A 616 -17.21 -22.25 7.35
C ASP A 616 -16.73 -21.51 6.09
N PRO A 617 -15.76 -22.04 5.35
CA PRO A 617 -15.26 -21.43 4.12
C PRO A 617 -16.33 -21.11 3.07
N LYS A 618 -17.47 -21.82 3.10
CA LYS A 618 -18.57 -21.64 2.14
C LYS A 618 -19.44 -20.43 2.44
N ASN A 619 -19.59 -20.09 3.73
CA ASN A 619 -20.59 -19.12 4.18
C ASN A 619 -19.98 -17.86 4.82
N ARG A 620 -18.71 -17.93 5.25
CA ARG A 620 -18.05 -16.85 5.98
C ARG A 620 -17.68 -15.66 5.07
N THR A 621 -17.68 -14.49 5.66
CA THR A 621 -17.10 -13.29 5.05
C THR A 621 -15.79 -12.94 5.73
N LEU A 622 -14.71 -12.83 4.94
CA LEU A 622 -13.40 -12.39 5.38
C LEU A 622 -12.99 -11.12 4.62
N ILE A 623 -12.59 -10.08 5.35
CA ILE A 623 -11.97 -8.90 4.76
C ILE A 623 -10.47 -9.13 4.69
N ARG A 624 -9.90 -9.12 3.50
CA ARG A 624 -8.44 -9.15 3.31
C ARG A 624 -7.85 -7.80 3.67
N VAL A 625 -6.84 -7.79 4.54
CA VAL A 625 -6.12 -6.57 4.92
C VAL A 625 -5.00 -6.33 3.90
N ALA A 626 -4.95 -5.13 3.36
CA ALA A 626 -3.92 -4.69 2.44
C ALA A 626 -3.42 -3.30 2.84
N VAL A 627 -2.16 -3.01 2.55
CA VAL A 627 -1.60 -1.67 2.68
C VAL A 627 -1.76 -0.98 1.33
N GLY A 628 -2.69 -0.03 1.25
CA GLY A 628 -2.91 0.77 0.05
C GLY A 628 -1.83 1.82 -0.15
N ASP A 629 -1.53 2.55 0.91
CA ASP A 629 -0.50 3.58 0.99
C ASP A 629 0.30 3.43 2.29
N ALA A 630 1.63 3.34 2.18
CA ALA A 630 2.50 3.11 3.33
C ALA A 630 2.63 4.35 4.21
N GLU A 631 2.59 5.55 3.63
CA GLU A 631 2.66 6.82 4.36
C GLU A 631 1.38 7.06 5.17
N ALA A 632 0.21 6.88 4.54
CA ALA A 632 -1.06 7.00 5.22
C ALA A 632 -1.22 5.96 6.33
N ALA A 633 -0.77 4.73 6.12
CA ALA A 633 -0.78 3.69 7.14
C ALA A 633 0.12 4.05 8.33
N ASP A 634 1.36 4.50 8.07
CA ASP A 634 2.30 4.95 9.11
C ASP A 634 1.72 6.12 9.93
N TYR A 635 1.18 7.11 9.23
CA TYR A 635 0.52 8.25 9.86
C TYR A 635 -0.63 7.82 10.78
N ASN A 636 -1.51 6.95 10.30
CA ASN A 636 -2.67 6.50 11.06
C ASN A 636 -2.25 5.68 12.29
N PHE A 637 -1.27 4.76 12.15
CA PHE A 637 -0.79 4.01 13.32
C PHE A 637 -0.08 4.92 14.33
N THR A 638 0.75 5.85 13.88
CA THR A 638 1.42 6.81 14.77
C THR A 638 0.40 7.71 15.48
N MET A 639 -0.58 8.23 14.77
CA MET A 639 -1.63 9.10 15.32
C MET A 639 -2.51 8.37 16.31
N LEU A 640 -3.00 7.17 15.96
CA LEU A 640 -3.94 6.41 16.81
C LEU A 640 -3.24 5.73 17.98
N MET A 641 -2.04 5.17 17.77
CA MET A 641 -1.36 4.27 18.68
C MET A 641 -0.07 4.85 19.28
N GLY A 642 0.42 5.99 18.79
CA GLY A 642 1.63 6.68 19.26
C GLY A 642 1.50 7.27 20.66
N GLU A 643 2.61 7.81 21.21
CA GLU A 643 2.66 8.39 22.53
C GLU A 643 1.91 9.72 22.62
N GLU A 644 1.99 10.55 21.56
CA GLU A 644 1.34 11.85 21.51
C GLU A 644 -0.19 11.75 21.61
N VAL A 645 -0.75 12.52 22.53
CA VAL A 645 -2.21 12.51 22.82
C VAL A 645 -2.96 13.52 21.95
N GLU A 646 -2.36 14.67 21.68
CA GLU A 646 -3.04 15.77 20.99
C GLU A 646 -3.46 15.42 19.55
N PRO A 647 -2.63 14.77 18.71
CA PRO A 647 -3.05 14.35 17.38
C PRO A 647 -4.28 13.43 17.41
N ARG A 648 -4.31 12.46 18.34
CA ARG A 648 -5.44 11.55 18.52
C ARG A 648 -6.69 12.25 18.99
N LYS A 649 -6.56 13.20 19.92
CA LYS A 649 -7.67 14.03 20.40
C LYS A 649 -8.27 14.87 19.26
N ASN A 650 -7.43 15.52 18.47
CA ASN A 650 -7.86 16.31 17.33
C ASN A 650 -8.59 15.44 16.29
N PHE A 651 -8.06 14.27 15.96
CA PHE A 651 -8.72 13.32 15.09
C PHE A 651 -10.11 12.92 15.60
N ILE A 652 -10.25 12.63 16.90
CA ILE A 652 -11.56 12.28 17.51
C ILE A 652 -12.53 13.47 17.39
N VAL A 653 -12.08 14.69 17.67
CA VAL A 653 -12.93 15.90 17.59
C VAL A 653 -13.38 16.16 16.14
N GLU A 654 -12.45 16.09 15.19
CA GLU A 654 -12.73 16.32 13.76
C GLU A 654 -13.70 15.29 13.17
N ASN A 655 -13.62 14.04 13.64
CA ASN A 655 -14.43 12.94 13.13
C ASN A 655 -15.63 12.57 14.04
N ALA A 656 -15.90 13.36 15.09
CA ALA A 656 -16.98 13.08 16.04
C ALA A 656 -18.37 12.99 15.39
N HIS A 657 -18.59 13.68 14.28
CA HIS A 657 -19.84 13.66 13.53
C HIS A 657 -20.13 12.34 12.80
N PHE A 658 -19.11 11.48 12.61
CA PHE A 658 -19.28 10.13 12.06
C PHE A 658 -19.60 9.08 13.14
N ALA A 659 -19.51 9.44 14.43
CA ALA A 659 -19.76 8.52 15.51
C ALA A 659 -21.27 8.27 15.65
N GLU A 660 -21.72 7.12 15.16
CA GLU A 660 -23.07 6.60 15.39
C GLU A 660 -23.07 5.61 16.56
N ASN A 661 -24.16 5.56 17.32
CA ASN A 661 -24.36 4.60 18.41
C ASN A 661 -23.29 4.63 19.53
N LEU A 662 -23.00 5.82 20.05
CA LEU A 662 -22.18 5.94 21.26
C LEU A 662 -22.91 5.27 22.43
N ASP A 663 -22.29 4.25 23.02
CA ASP A 663 -22.74 3.63 24.27
C ASP A 663 -22.36 4.60 25.42
N ILE A 664 -23.26 5.54 25.72
CA ILE A 664 -23.09 6.54 26.78
C ILE A 664 -23.79 6.03 28.05
#